data_e9ce3348e3bae724def25915b9630652
#
_entry.id   e9ce3348e3bae724def25915b9630652
#
_cell.length_a   1.000
_cell.length_b   1.000
_cell.length_c   1.000
_cell.angle_alpha   90.00
_cell.angle_beta   90.00
_cell.angle_gamma   90.00
#
_symmetry.space_group_name_H-M   'P 1'
#
loop_
_entity.id
_entity.type
_entity.pdbx_description
1 polymer ?
#
loop_
_entity_poly.entity_id
_entity_poly.type
_entity_poly.pdbx_seq_one_letter_code
_entity_poly.pdbx_strand_id
1 'polypeptide(L)'
;NGIKILFDASEIKHAKGNEKKAIQFYLVKATKEEVVFKIRYQEANKYDRLKEYLELEKNNDLMDKCLDEYGTDFHPNIIFTKTDMDRTVIDKKTDSRKCLFIENVDDALNSVKVEYSINDVTLMLTYLHKKGIILYDEDLRKIFSIYKRQNEIDYFIHKDAEGFLKEQFDIYIYNWLFNDLDTDFDAATVKRMQNIKKIAHKVIEYIARFEDELKAIWEKPKFVRNCNYVLTLDRLADNVPIIEKIIKSPGWKNQILEWQELNKEWFDDKGETTKKEWSEFAFSYENSFENNIIIDNKLNEKHQFLPIDTKFFPDLKYQILSVFENFDSIIDGVLIKSDNWQALNTIKNKYSERIDLVYIDPPFNTGSDFEYKDKYQNSTWCTLIENRLSLTKQIISSKGNFYLHLDHSANHLGRILGENYFYFGSEIIWQYGGKGLTNTKTNFVPYYGNIFHFKNSDKTIFTNKIGEITASVISRFGKYFDENNQVTFKKLIENNEKAEYGKALKSFKKNNDREPGPEDIAMDFNGGSMMKDIWTDIGIIRNNPTYLEALGFDTQKPEKLLERIIMSSSNKKSFVIDYFSGSATTIATAHKMSRKWIGVEMGQHYHRINLPRMKWTLIGNQVGVSKSNKFKGGGFFKYYELEQYEEVLSRAKYQWQSQESKNQVEHYSFLQDQKLLDAIEIDYKNKNAKVVFENLYPDVDIAETLSNVSGKHIKQIFEDKVVFEDGSEVVYAEMTFEKYPWIKRLIWWNSK
;
A
#
# COMPACT_ATOMS: atom_id res chain seq x y z
N ASN A 1 37.41 10.45 -27.81
CA ASN A 1 38.51 10.99 -26.98
C ASN A 1 39.21 9.95 -26.11
N GLY A 2 38.81 8.66 -26.06
CA GLY A 2 39.53 7.57 -25.40
C GLY A 2 39.47 7.55 -23.86
N ILE A 3 38.76 8.45 -23.21
CA ILE A 3 38.61 8.49 -21.76
C ILE A 3 37.64 7.40 -21.31
N LYS A 4 38.08 6.54 -20.38
CA LYS A 4 37.22 5.52 -19.79
C LYS A 4 36.36 6.14 -18.70
N ILE A 5 35.07 5.87 -18.77
CA ILE A 5 34.12 6.25 -17.71
C ILE A 5 33.74 5.00 -16.94
N LEU A 6 34.06 4.98 -15.65
CA LEU A 6 33.83 3.85 -14.75
C LEU A 6 32.81 4.23 -13.68
N PHE A 7 32.02 3.25 -13.29
CA PHE A 7 31.05 3.37 -12.23
C PHE A 7 31.41 2.40 -11.10
N ASP A 8 31.67 2.94 -9.92
CA ASP A 8 31.97 2.17 -8.73
C ASP A 8 30.69 1.96 -7.90
N ALA A 9 30.22 0.72 -7.92
CA ALA A 9 29.04 0.27 -7.21
C ALA A 9 29.36 -0.56 -5.94
N SER A 10 30.64 -0.58 -5.51
CA SER A 10 31.14 -1.46 -4.44
C SER A 10 30.46 -1.25 -3.07
N GLU A 11 29.91 -0.08 -2.80
CA GLU A 11 29.22 0.25 -1.55
C GLU A 11 27.69 0.08 -1.63
N ILE A 12 27.16 -0.35 -2.76
CA ILE A 12 25.72 -0.54 -2.91
C ILE A 12 25.30 -1.79 -2.12
N LYS A 13 24.59 -1.56 -1.03
CA LYS A 13 23.85 -2.62 -0.34
C LYS A 13 22.43 -2.63 -0.89
N HIS A 14 22.06 -3.71 -1.55
CA HIS A 14 20.67 -3.92 -1.97
C HIS A 14 19.78 -4.08 -0.73
N ALA A 15 18.95 -3.09 -0.47
CA ALA A 15 17.90 -3.16 0.52
C ALA A 15 16.62 -2.61 -0.10
N LYS A 16 15.47 -3.16 0.23
CA LYS A 16 14.16 -2.72 -0.30
C LYS A 16 13.88 -1.24 -0.03
N GLY A 17 14.45 -0.69 1.04
CA GLY A 17 14.45 0.76 1.29
C GLY A 17 15.15 1.60 0.21
N ASN A 18 15.97 0.98 -0.65
CA ASN A 18 16.64 1.67 -1.75
C ASN A 18 15.76 1.82 -3.00
N GLU A 19 14.65 1.10 -3.13
CA GLU A 19 13.72 1.26 -4.25
C GLU A 19 13.09 2.66 -4.32
N LYS A 20 13.03 3.35 -3.18
CA LYS A 20 12.56 4.74 -3.08
C LYS A 20 13.68 5.77 -3.22
N LYS A 21 14.95 5.34 -3.24
CA LYS A 21 16.10 6.23 -3.28
C LYS A 21 16.58 6.39 -4.70
N ALA A 22 16.73 7.63 -5.14
CA ALA A 22 17.32 7.91 -6.45
C ALA A 22 18.80 7.49 -6.48
N ILE A 23 19.22 6.93 -7.61
CA ILE A 23 20.63 6.67 -7.87
C ILE A 23 21.34 8.01 -8.01
N GLN A 24 22.31 8.26 -7.13
CA GLN A 24 23.18 9.43 -7.14
C GLN A 24 24.56 9.05 -7.63
N PHE A 25 25.16 9.94 -8.41
CA PHE A 25 26.51 9.78 -8.96
C PHE A 25 27.43 10.78 -8.30
N TYR A 26 28.52 10.31 -7.74
CA TYR A 26 29.54 11.13 -7.10
C TYR A 26 30.84 11.00 -7.88
N LEU A 27 31.40 12.11 -8.35
CA LEU A 27 32.70 12.11 -9.01
C LEU A 27 33.79 11.86 -7.96
N VAL A 28 34.46 10.71 -8.03
CA VAL A 28 35.52 10.32 -7.07
C VAL A 28 36.93 10.39 -7.64
N LYS A 29 37.09 10.27 -8.96
CA LYS A 29 38.39 10.33 -9.62
C LYS A 29 38.25 10.92 -11.02
N ALA A 30 39.17 11.78 -11.39
CA ALA A 30 39.25 12.32 -12.75
C ALA A 30 40.72 12.42 -13.17
N THR A 31 41.11 11.65 -14.15
CA THR A 31 42.42 11.68 -14.82
C THR A 31 42.20 11.79 -16.33
N LYS A 32 43.25 12.09 -17.10
CA LYS A 32 43.15 12.14 -18.57
C LYS A 32 42.78 10.79 -19.20
N GLU A 33 42.93 9.68 -18.47
CA GLU A 33 42.67 8.33 -18.95
C GLU A 33 41.32 7.78 -18.49
N GLU A 34 40.90 8.14 -17.26
CA GLU A 34 39.67 7.64 -16.67
C GLU A 34 38.97 8.64 -15.77
N VAL A 35 37.64 8.54 -15.76
CA VAL A 35 36.74 9.26 -14.85
C VAL A 35 35.94 8.21 -14.11
N VAL A 36 35.93 8.26 -12.76
CA VAL A 36 35.24 7.29 -11.91
C VAL A 36 34.13 8.00 -11.14
N PHE A 37 32.92 7.47 -11.27
CA PHE A 37 31.77 7.90 -10.51
C PHE A 37 31.41 6.82 -9.49
N LYS A 38 31.34 7.19 -8.21
CA LYS A 38 30.79 6.33 -7.16
C LYS A 38 29.29 6.43 -7.16
N ILE A 39 28.62 5.32 -6.96
CA ILE A 39 27.17 5.24 -6.99
C ILE A 39 26.66 5.03 -5.59
N ARG A 40 25.64 5.78 -5.21
CA ARG A 40 24.91 5.63 -3.96
C ARG A 40 23.42 5.75 -4.19
N TYR A 41 22.64 5.04 -3.37
CA TYR A 41 21.20 5.27 -3.24
C TYR A 41 20.99 6.30 -2.15
N GLN A 42 20.44 7.44 -2.53
CA GLN A 42 20.13 8.52 -1.60
C GLN A 42 18.75 9.07 -1.86
N GLU A 43 18.05 9.49 -0.83
CA GLU A 43 16.81 10.25 -1.02
C GLU A 43 17.13 11.48 -1.85
N ALA A 44 16.28 11.76 -2.85
CA ALA A 44 16.52 12.82 -3.82
C ALA A 44 16.20 14.21 -3.24
N ASN A 45 16.81 14.56 -2.10
CA ASN A 45 16.63 15.86 -1.47
C ASN A 45 17.79 16.78 -1.86
N LYS A 46 17.48 17.89 -2.54
CA LYS A 46 18.48 18.90 -2.94
C LYS A 46 19.15 19.60 -1.76
N TYR A 47 18.45 19.66 -0.63
CA TYR A 47 18.93 20.24 0.62
C TYR A 47 20.04 19.40 1.25
N ASP A 48 19.87 18.09 1.29
CA ASP A 48 20.90 17.19 1.84
C ASP A 48 22.20 17.24 1.07
N ARG A 49 22.11 17.46 -0.25
CA ARG A 49 23.29 17.63 -1.10
C ARG A 49 24.04 18.93 -0.83
N LEU A 50 23.30 20.01 -0.61
CA LEU A 50 23.89 21.29 -0.25
C LEU A 50 24.47 21.24 1.16
N LYS A 51 23.76 20.62 2.09
CA LYS A 51 24.19 20.42 3.47
C LYS A 51 25.46 19.57 3.53
N GLU A 52 25.52 18.43 2.83
CA GLU A 52 26.74 17.62 2.70
C GLU A 52 27.93 18.45 2.17
N TYR A 53 27.71 19.29 1.18
CA TYR A 53 28.73 20.15 0.60
C TYR A 53 29.22 21.20 1.58
N LEU A 54 28.32 21.80 2.35
CA LEU A 54 28.64 22.87 3.33
C LEU A 54 29.20 22.33 4.65
N GLU A 55 28.91 21.07 5.00
CA GLU A 55 29.43 20.38 6.21
C GLU A 55 30.88 19.90 6.07
N LEU A 56 31.53 20.04 4.92
CA LEU A 56 32.94 19.74 4.77
C LEU A 56 33.81 20.71 5.58
N GLU A 57 34.84 20.19 6.27
CA GLU A 57 35.66 20.93 7.23
C GLU A 57 36.15 22.33 6.75
N LYS A 58 36.39 22.49 5.45
CA LYS A 58 36.80 23.76 4.86
C LYS A 58 35.67 24.70 4.44
N ASN A 59 34.41 24.24 4.57
CA ASN A 59 33.23 25.00 4.18
C ASN A 59 32.39 25.44 5.39
N ASN A 60 32.89 25.23 6.62
CA ASN A 60 32.20 25.67 7.84
C ASN A 60 31.90 27.15 7.86
N ASP A 61 32.86 27.98 7.41
CA ASP A 61 32.64 29.43 7.29
C ASP A 61 31.52 29.78 6.31
N LEU A 62 31.32 28.99 5.26
CA LEU A 62 30.21 29.12 4.32
C LEU A 62 28.88 28.68 4.92
N MET A 63 28.91 27.64 5.75
CA MET A 63 27.73 27.18 6.48
C MET A 63 27.26 28.24 7.48
N ASP A 64 28.21 28.84 8.25
CA ASP A 64 27.90 29.88 9.22
C ASP A 64 27.36 31.15 8.50
N LYS A 65 27.94 31.52 7.38
CA LYS A 65 27.43 32.65 6.53
C LYS A 65 26.02 32.33 5.98
N CYS A 66 25.74 31.09 5.59
CA CYS A 66 24.43 30.68 5.16
C CYS A 66 23.39 30.73 6.31
N LEU A 67 23.77 30.30 7.51
CA LEU A 67 22.93 30.35 8.70
C LEU A 67 22.70 31.80 9.15
N ASP A 68 23.73 32.69 9.08
CA ASP A 68 23.60 34.08 9.42
C ASP A 68 22.71 34.88 8.45
N GLU A 69 22.75 34.53 7.15
CA GLU A 69 21.98 35.22 6.12
C GLU A 69 20.55 34.70 5.98
N TYR A 70 20.35 33.42 6.16
CA TYR A 70 19.04 32.75 5.94
C TYR A 70 18.38 32.24 7.24
N GLY A 71 19.05 32.31 8.38
CA GLY A 71 18.58 31.86 9.68
C GLY A 71 18.40 30.34 9.77
N THR A 72 17.67 29.89 10.79
CA THR A 72 17.33 28.46 10.99
C THR A 72 16.41 27.90 9.91
N ASP A 73 15.88 28.75 9.03
CA ASP A 73 15.02 28.40 7.89
C ASP A 73 15.83 28.11 6.62
N PHE A 74 16.93 27.43 6.75
CA PHE A 74 17.75 26.96 5.63
C PHE A 74 16.96 25.89 4.88
N HIS A 75 16.31 26.28 3.79
CA HIS A 75 15.29 25.44 3.15
C HIS A 75 15.82 24.52 2.04
N PRO A 76 15.18 23.34 1.86
CA PRO A 76 15.50 22.36 0.83
C PRO A 76 15.33 22.86 -0.63
N ASN A 77 14.88 24.09 -0.81
CA ASN A 77 14.62 24.69 -2.12
C ASN A 77 15.77 25.55 -2.67
N ILE A 78 16.89 25.63 -1.97
CA ILE A 78 18.06 26.40 -2.40
C ILE A 78 18.73 25.69 -3.59
N ILE A 79 18.92 26.44 -4.69
CA ILE A 79 19.56 25.95 -5.90
C ILE A 79 20.78 26.75 -6.19
N PHE A 80 21.89 26.10 -6.48
CA PHE A 80 23.07 26.76 -7.06
C PHE A 80 22.81 27.09 -8.52
N THR A 81 22.86 28.38 -8.87
CA THR A 81 22.91 28.83 -10.26
C THR A 81 24.27 29.41 -10.54
N LYS A 82 24.82 29.10 -11.71
CA LYS A 82 26.06 29.67 -12.19
C LYS A 82 25.78 30.99 -12.91
N THR A 83 26.35 32.08 -12.46
CA THR A 83 26.52 33.32 -13.24
C THR A 83 27.97 33.66 -13.21
N ASP A 84 28.64 33.67 -14.35
CA ASP A 84 29.98 34.25 -14.63
C ASP A 84 31.11 33.90 -13.63
N MET A 85 31.34 32.65 -13.29
CA MET A 85 32.28 32.12 -12.30
C MET A 85 31.81 32.17 -10.84
N ASP A 86 30.80 32.93 -10.51
CA ASP A 86 30.22 32.94 -9.17
C ASP A 86 29.01 32.07 -9.09
N ARG A 87 28.82 31.38 -7.96
CA ARG A 87 27.62 30.55 -7.71
C ARG A 87 26.66 31.28 -6.81
N THR A 88 25.46 31.46 -7.30
CA THR A 88 24.37 32.02 -6.52
C THR A 88 23.42 30.89 -6.09
N VAL A 89 23.01 30.93 -4.83
CA VAL A 89 21.96 30.06 -4.27
C VAL A 89 20.63 30.79 -4.36
N ILE A 90 19.66 30.23 -5.05
CA ILE A 90 18.33 30.82 -5.20
C ILE A 90 17.33 30.04 -4.38
N ASP A 91 16.61 30.71 -3.49
CA ASP A 91 15.45 30.16 -2.80
C ASP A 91 14.26 30.20 -3.77
N LYS A 92 13.79 28.98 -4.16
CA LYS A 92 12.63 28.80 -5.04
C LYS A 92 11.29 29.07 -4.37
N LYS A 93 11.23 29.01 -3.04
CA LYS A 93 9.96 29.04 -2.32
C LYS A 93 9.40 30.46 -2.21
N THR A 94 10.27 31.45 -2.15
CA THR A 94 9.90 32.85 -1.97
C THR A 94 9.97 33.66 -3.24
N ASP A 95 10.44 33.07 -4.37
CA ASP A 95 10.81 33.81 -5.61
C ASP A 95 11.66 35.04 -5.37
N SER A 96 12.11 35.21 -4.13
CA SER A 96 13.06 36.23 -3.74
C SER A 96 14.46 35.73 -4.06
N ARG A 97 15.17 36.44 -4.92
CA ARG A 97 16.57 36.17 -5.24
C ARG A 97 17.46 36.50 -4.05
N LYS A 98 17.42 35.67 -3.03
CA LYS A 98 18.46 35.68 -2.01
C LYS A 98 19.65 34.94 -2.58
N CYS A 99 20.71 35.65 -2.86
CA CYS A 99 21.92 35.10 -3.45
C CYS A 99 22.98 34.94 -2.39
N LEU A 100 23.44 33.73 -2.18
CA LEU A 100 24.66 33.45 -1.43
C LEU A 100 25.80 33.35 -2.43
N PHE A 101 26.80 34.23 -2.30
CA PHE A 101 27.99 34.20 -3.14
C PHE A 101 29.02 33.25 -2.54
N ILE A 102 29.38 32.21 -3.29
CA ILE A 102 30.55 31.41 -3.01
C ILE A 102 31.69 32.08 -3.78
N GLU A 103 32.49 32.87 -3.09
CA GLU A 103 33.51 33.72 -3.69
C GLU A 103 34.64 32.94 -4.41
N ASN A 104 34.88 31.70 -4.03
CA ASN A 104 35.91 30.88 -4.65
C ASN A 104 35.47 29.41 -4.83
N VAL A 105 34.78 29.14 -5.94
CA VAL A 105 34.38 27.78 -6.34
C VAL A 105 35.59 26.86 -6.46
N ASP A 106 36.74 27.40 -6.82
CA ASP A 106 37.97 26.63 -7.02
C ASP A 106 38.57 26.13 -5.71
N ASP A 107 38.55 26.92 -4.65
CA ASP A 107 39.01 26.54 -3.33
C ASP A 107 38.02 25.55 -2.69
N ALA A 108 36.74 25.76 -2.86
CA ALA A 108 35.72 24.85 -2.44
C ALA A 108 35.87 23.47 -3.12
N LEU A 109 36.06 23.43 -4.45
CA LEU A 109 36.26 22.18 -5.20
C LEU A 109 37.59 21.48 -4.91
N ASN A 110 38.68 22.26 -4.68
CA ASN A 110 39.98 21.68 -4.33
C ASN A 110 40.06 21.20 -2.87
N SER A 111 39.23 21.75 -1.99
CA SER A 111 39.15 21.35 -0.58
C SER A 111 38.32 20.11 -0.34
N VAL A 112 37.45 19.77 -1.28
CA VAL A 112 36.61 18.57 -1.23
C VAL A 112 37.50 17.35 -1.39
N LYS A 113 37.57 16.48 -0.39
CA LYS A 113 38.00 15.11 -0.60
C LYS A 113 37.09 14.53 -1.67
N VAL A 114 37.66 14.14 -2.81
CA VAL A 114 36.96 13.71 -4.02
C VAL A 114 35.91 12.61 -3.78
N GLU A 115 35.95 12.00 -2.61
CA GLU A 115 35.04 10.93 -2.22
C GLU A 115 33.61 11.36 -1.87
N TYR A 116 33.33 12.66 -1.58
CA TYR A 116 32.11 12.97 -0.83
C TYR A 116 31.13 13.96 -1.46
N SER A 117 31.49 14.75 -2.47
CA SER A 117 30.66 15.94 -2.65
C SER A 117 30.31 16.40 -4.06
N ILE A 118 30.89 15.87 -5.10
CA ILE A 118 30.51 16.33 -6.44
C ILE A 118 29.42 15.42 -7.01
N ASN A 119 28.18 15.67 -6.63
CA ASN A 119 27.00 15.06 -7.23
C ASN A 119 26.19 16.02 -8.11
N ASP A 120 26.51 17.31 -8.08
CA ASP A 120 25.94 18.29 -8.99
C ASP A 120 26.66 18.26 -10.34
N VAL A 121 25.87 18.08 -11.42
CA VAL A 121 26.41 17.94 -12.79
C VAL A 121 27.25 19.14 -13.21
N THR A 122 26.86 20.36 -12.82
CA THR A 122 27.57 21.57 -13.19
C THR A 122 28.92 21.66 -12.47
N LEU A 123 28.99 21.25 -11.20
CA LEU A 123 30.23 21.13 -10.43
C LEU A 123 31.14 20.06 -11.03
N MET A 124 30.59 18.89 -11.39
CA MET A 124 31.35 17.83 -12.05
C MET A 124 32.00 18.34 -13.35
N LEU A 125 31.23 19.03 -14.19
CA LEU A 125 31.73 19.58 -15.46
C LEU A 125 32.80 20.61 -15.22
N THR A 126 32.62 21.53 -14.28
CA THR A 126 33.60 22.55 -13.93
C THR A 126 34.93 21.92 -13.49
N TYR A 127 34.86 20.91 -12.62
CA TYR A 127 36.02 20.17 -12.16
C TYR A 127 36.72 19.40 -13.29
N LEU A 128 35.95 18.70 -14.14
CA LEU A 128 36.46 17.94 -15.28
C LEU A 128 37.14 18.85 -16.30
N HIS A 129 36.55 20.00 -16.64
CA HIS A 129 37.14 21.00 -17.54
C HIS A 129 38.45 21.55 -16.98
N LYS A 130 38.52 21.77 -15.67
CA LYS A 130 39.75 22.23 -15.00
C LYS A 130 40.87 21.18 -15.06
N LYS A 131 40.50 19.88 -15.10
CA LYS A 131 41.45 18.79 -15.32
C LYS A 131 41.80 18.55 -16.80
N GLY A 132 41.29 19.37 -17.71
CA GLY A 132 41.49 19.21 -19.14
C GLY A 132 40.64 18.14 -19.81
N ILE A 133 39.57 17.72 -19.13
CA ILE A 133 38.62 16.76 -19.64
C ILE A 133 37.39 17.48 -20.12
N ILE A 134 37.19 17.54 -21.43
CA ILE A 134 36.07 18.25 -22.06
C ILE A 134 34.91 17.24 -22.21
N LEU A 135 33.90 17.40 -21.33
CA LEU A 135 32.59 16.74 -21.44
C LEU A 135 31.52 17.83 -21.41
N TYR A 136 30.44 17.63 -22.16
CA TYR A 136 29.30 18.53 -22.16
C TYR A 136 28.18 18.01 -21.23
N ASP A 137 27.31 18.89 -20.77
CA ASP A 137 26.19 18.55 -19.87
C ASP A 137 25.31 17.44 -20.45
N GLU A 138 24.99 17.51 -21.73
CA GLU A 138 24.21 16.53 -22.45
C GLU A 138 24.87 15.13 -22.46
N ASP A 139 26.19 15.08 -22.67
CA ASP A 139 26.94 13.83 -22.70
C ASP A 139 26.96 13.18 -21.33
N LEU A 140 27.22 13.95 -20.27
CA LEU A 140 27.27 13.43 -18.92
C LEU A 140 25.89 12.95 -18.44
N ARG A 141 24.83 13.70 -18.70
CA ARG A 141 23.45 13.28 -18.43
C ARG A 141 23.05 12.03 -19.21
N LYS A 142 23.46 11.93 -20.46
CA LYS A 142 23.23 10.77 -21.30
C LYS A 142 23.94 9.52 -20.74
N ILE A 143 25.17 9.64 -20.30
CA ILE A 143 25.94 8.57 -19.66
C ILE A 143 25.26 8.10 -18.38
N PHE A 144 24.83 9.03 -17.51
CA PHE A 144 24.09 8.69 -16.30
C PHE A 144 22.72 8.05 -16.61
N SER A 145 22.04 8.52 -17.64
CA SER A 145 20.78 7.93 -18.08
C SER A 145 20.96 6.51 -18.62
N ILE A 146 22.06 6.25 -19.36
CA ILE A 146 22.38 4.91 -19.86
C ILE A 146 22.67 3.98 -18.68
N TYR A 147 23.50 4.43 -17.71
CA TYR A 147 23.79 3.64 -16.52
C TYR A 147 22.51 3.33 -15.72
N LYS A 148 21.68 4.34 -15.48
CA LYS A 148 20.38 4.15 -14.80
C LYS A 148 19.52 3.11 -15.51
N ARG A 149 19.35 3.22 -16.83
CA ARG A 149 18.55 2.26 -17.61
C ARG A 149 19.09 0.83 -17.57
N GLN A 150 20.41 0.66 -17.50
CA GLN A 150 21.04 -0.65 -17.45
C GLN A 150 21.01 -1.29 -16.05
N ASN A 151 20.91 -0.48 -15.00
CA ASN A 151 21.02 -0.90 -13.61
C ASN A 151 19.74 -0.66 -12.78
N GLU A 152 18.74 0.02 -13.31
CA GLU A 152 17.38 0.05 -12.75
C GLU A 152 16.68 -1.28 -13.04
N ILE A 153 17.00 -2.29 -12.24
CA ILE A 153 16.34 -3.59 -12.30
C ILE A 153 15.23 -3.57 -11.27
N ASP A 154 13.99 -3.74 -11.72
CA ASP A 154 12.89 -3.99 -10.82
C ASP A 154 13.07 -5.38 -10.20
N TYR A 155 13.12 -5.43 -8.87
CA TYR A 155 13.23 -6.71 -8.18
C TYR A 155 11.93 -7.50 -8.32
N PHE A 156 12.02 -8.73 -8.77
CA PHE A 156 10.91 -9.69 -8.76
C PHE A 156 11.44 -11.09 -8.49
N ILE A 157 10.61 -11.94 -7.92
CA ILE A 157 10.90 -13.35 -7.71
C ILE A 157 10.34 -14.13 -8.90
N HIS A 158 11.20 -14.90 -9.56
CA HIS A 158 10.79 -15.67 -10.74
C HIS A 158 9.85 -16.81 -10.36
N LYS A 159 8.71 -16.94 -11.05
CA LYS A 159 7.72 -17.99 -10.75
C LYS A 159 8.20 -19.40 -11.13
N ASP A 160 8.93 -19.50 -12.24
CA ASP A 160 9.46 -20.74 -12.82
C ASP A 160 10.81 -20.44 -13.52
N ALA A 161 11.85 -20.30 -12.70
CA ALA A 161 13.20 -20.00 -13.22
C ALA A 161 13.75 -21.16 -14.03
N GLU A 162 13.50 -22.40 -13.63
CA GLU A 162 13.98 -23.59 -14.31
C GLU A 162 13.40 -23.71 -15.72
N GLY A 163 12.06 -23.62 -15.85
CA GLY A 163 11.38 -23.69 -17.14
C GLY A 163 11.84 -22.59 -18.08
N PHE A 164 11.87 -21.35 -17.59
CA PHE A 164 12.32 -20.18 -18.37
C PHE A 164 13.75 -20.32 -18.86
N LEU A 165 14.68 -20.66 -17.99
CA LEU A 165 16.10 -20.79 -18.35
C LEU A 165 16.35 -21.94 -19.33
N LYS A 166 15.64 -23.08 -19.18
CA LYS A 166 15.70 -24.20 -20.12
C LYS A 166 15.19 -23.79 -21.50
N GLU A 167 14.06 -23.10 -21.56
CA GLU A 167 13.50 -22.59 -22.81
C GLU A 167 14.45 -21.60 -23.51
N GLN A 168 14.98 -20.61 -22.78
CA GLN A 168 15.92 -19.65 -23.34
C GLN A 168 17.21 -20.32 -23.82
N PHE A 169 17.70 -21.31 -23.09
CA PHE A 169 18.86 -22.07 -23.48
C PHE A 169 18.60 -22.92 -24.74
N ASP A 170 17.45 -23.53 -24.85
CA ASP A 170 17.05 -24.30 -26.04
C ASP A 170 16.95 -23.38 -27.28
N ILE A 171 16.36 -22.19 -27.13
CA ILE A 171 16.33 -21.18 -28.20
C ILE A 171 17.76 -20.77 -28.60
N TYR A 172 18.66 -20.56 -27.63
CA TYR A 172 20.06 -20.24 -27.90
C TYR A 172 20.77 -21.36 -28.67
N ILE A 173 20.59 -22.63 -28.28
CA ILE A 173 21.14 -23.79 -28.97
C ILE A 173 20.61 -23.91 -30.40
N TYR A 174 19.29 -23.69 -30.59
CA TYR A 174 18.71 -23.70 -31.95
C TYR A 174 19.27 -22.57 -32.81
N ASN A 175 19.38 -21.36 -32.29
CA ASN A 175 19.97 -20.23 -33.02
C ASN A 175 21.43 -20.50 -33.41
N TRP A 176 22.20 -21.10 -32.50
CA TRP A 176 23.58 -21.49 -32.81
C TRP A 176 23.66 -22.57 -33.90
N LEU A 177 22.80 -23.59 -33.82
CA LEU A 177 22.69 -24.65 -34.81
C LEU A 177 22.37 -24.11 -36.22
N PHE A 178 21.49 -23.14 -36.31
CA PHE A 178 20.99 -22.64 -37.61
C PHE A 178 21.83 -21.49 -38.18
N ASN A 179 22.60 -20.77 -37.37
CA ASN A 179 23.47 -19.72 -37.86
C ASN A 179 24.80 -20.26 -38.46
N ASP A 180 25.23 -21.47 -38.06
CA ASP A 180 26.42 -22.15 -38.58
C ASP A 180 26.06 -23.18 -39.71
N LEU A 181 25.08 -22.86 -40.55
CA LEU A 181 24.60 -23.72 -41.66
C LEU A 181 25.66 -24.05 -42.72
N ASP A 182 26.84 -23.41 -42.66
CA ASP A 182 27.98 -23.73 -43.55
C ASP A 182 28.87 -24.89 -43.02
N THR A 183 28.56 -25.44 -41.82
CA THR A 183 29.29 -26.57 -41.26
C THR A 183 28.49 -27.86 -41.41
N ASP A 184 29.10 -28.91 -41.94
CA ASP A 184 28.52 -30.24 -42.03
C ASP A 184 27.97 -30.73 -40.69
N PHE A 185 26.70 -31.12 -40.66
CA PHE A 185 26.01 -31.74 -39.55
C PHE A 185 26.58 -33.13 -39.29
N ASP A 186 27.75 -33.23 -38.66
CA ASP A 186 28.35 -34.49 -38.30
C ASP A 186 27.83 -35.05 -36.98
N ALA A 187 27.91 -36.38 -36.80
CA ALA A 187 27.51 -37.07 -35.58
C ALA A 187 28.27 -36.62 -34.32
N ALA A 188 29.51 -36.13 -34.49
CA ALA A 188 30.33 -35.64 -33.42
C ALA A 188 29.83 -34.29 -32.91
N THR A 189 29.44 -33.39 -33.77
CA THR A 189 28.85 -32.09 -33.44
C THR A 189 27.51 -32.26 -32.71
N VAL A 190 26.62 -33.13 -33.19
CA VAL A 190 25.35 -33.44 -32.53
C VAL A 190 25.58 -34.03 -31.14
N LYS A 191 26.52 -34.95 -30.97
CA LYS A 191 26.87 -35.55 -29.68
C LYS A 191 27.44 -34.52 -28.72
N ARG A 192 28.27 -33.60 -29.21
CA ARG A 192 28.84 -32.49 -28.44
C ARG A 192 27.72 -31.56 -27.90
N MET A 193 26.78 -31.21 -28.74
CA MET A 193 25.61 -30.39 -28.34
C MET A 193 24.71 -31.08 -27.32
N GLN A 194 24.44 -32.38 -27.49
CA GLN A 194 23.68 -33.14 -26.50
C GLN A 194 24.37 -33.13 -25.13
N ASN A 195 25.71 -33.23 -25.11
CA ASN A 195 26.50 -33.17 -23.87
C ASN A 195 26.44 -31.76 -23.25
N ILE A 196 26.58 -30.70 -24.06
CA ILE A 196 26.46 -29.30 -23.62
C ILE A 196 25.06 -29.08 -23.03
N LYS A 197 23.99 -29.52 -23.72
CA LYS A 197 22.61 -29.41 -23.23
C LYS A 197 22.44 -30.11 -21.87
N LYS A 198 22.96 -31.32 -21.70
CA LYS A 198 22.88 -32.05 -20.43
C LYS A 198 23.60 -31.32 -19.29
N ILE A 199 24.77 -30.77 -19.55
CA ILE A 199 25.53 -30.00 -18.55
C ILE A 199 24.80 -28.71 -18.21
N ALA A 200 24.36 -27.97 -19.22
CA ALA A 200 23.64 -26.71 -19.04
C ALA A 200 22.33 -26.91 -18.25
N HIS A 201 21.56 -27.96 -18.55
CA HIS A 201 20.34 -28.27 -17.78
C HIS A 201 20.63 -28.53 -16.31
N LYS A 202 21.73 -29.26 -15.98
CA LYS A 202 22.15 -29.45 -14.57
C LYS A 202 22.54 -28.14 -13.89
N VAL A 203 23.25 -27.26 -14.61
CA VAL A 203 23.58 -25.92 -14.09
C VAL A 203 22.33 -25.08 -13.89
N ILE A 204 21.40 -25.12 -14.84
CA ILE A 204 20.11 -24.43 -14.74
C ILE A 204 19.31 -24.93 -13.52
N GLU A 205 19.19 -26.25 -13.35
CA GLU A 205 18.53 -26.85 -12.18
C GLU A 205 19.17 -26.38 -10.86
N TYR A 206 20.49 -26.26 -10.83
CA TYR A 206 21.20 -25.74 -9.65
C TYR A 206 20.91 -24.26 -9.39
N ILE A 207 20.94 -23.43 -10.42
CA ILE A 207 20.62 -21.99 -10.30
C ILE A 207 19.16 -21.79 -9.91
N ALA A 208 18.24 -22.52 -10.54
CA ALA A 208 16.82 -22.40 -10.29
C ALA A 208 16.42 -22.73 -8.84
N ARG A 209 17.17 -23.61 -8.16
CA ARG A 209 16.93 -23.89 -6.73
C ARG A 209 17.05 -22.67 -5.84
N PHE A 210 17.96 -21.74 -6.15
CA PHE A 210 18.09 -20.50 -5.38
C PHE A 210 16.82 -19.63 -5.54
N GLU A 211 16.29 -19.52 -6.76
CA GLU A 211 15.04 -18.81 -7.00
C GLU A 211 13.84 -19.49 -6.34
N ASP A 212 13.78 -20.82 -6.36
CA ASP A 212 12.74 -21.61 -5.70
C ASP A 212 12.76 -21.41 -4.17
N GLU A 213 13.93 -21.31 -3.56
CA GLU A 213 14.07 -21.04 -2.13
C GLU A 213 13.63 -19.61 -1.78
N LEU A 214 14.03 -18.61 -2.58
CA LEU A 214 13.57 -17.23 -2.42
C LEU A 214 12.05 -17.12 -2.58
N LYS A 215 11.50 -17.83 -3.58
CA LYS A 215 10.06 -17.94 -3.80
C LYS A 215 9.36 -18.59 -2.60
N ALA A 216 9.88 -19.68 -2.06
CA ALA A 216 9.32 -20.37 -0.92
C ALA A 216 9.26 -19.49 0.34
N ILE A 217 10.32 -18.70 0.60
CA ILE A 217 10.32 -17.69 1.68
C ILE A 217 9.29 -16.59 1.40
N TRP A 218 9.15 -16.15 0.15
CA TRP A 218 8.15 -15.16 -0.26
C TRP A 218 6.73 -15.68 -0.04
N GLU A 219 6.43 -16.89 -0.48
CA GLU A 219 5.10 -17.52 -0.42
C GLU A 219 4.71 -18.05 0.97
N LYS A 220 5.67 -18.17 1.88
CA LYS A 220 5.40 -18.57 3.27
C LYS A 220 4.40 -17.61 3.94
N PRO A 221 3.35 -18.09 4.62
CA PRO A 221 2.52 -17.24 5.48
C PRO A 221 3.36 -16.50 6.49
N LYS A 222 2.99 -15.26 6.79
CA LYS A 222 3.77 -14.39 7.67
C LYS A 222 3.25 -14.41 9.10
N PHE A 223 4.16 -14.27 10.06
CA PHE A 223 3.79 -14.05 11.44
C PHE A 223 3.13 -12.68 11.60
N VAL A 224 2.07 -12.63 12.40
CA VAL A 224 1.45 -11.39 12.84
C VAL A 224 2.23 -10.84 14.01
N ARG A 225 2.61 -9.58 13.92
CA ARG A 225 3.42 -8.88 14.93
C ARG A 225 2.74 -7.61 15.38
N ASN A 226 3.01 -7.17 16.61
CA ASN A 226 2.49 -5.90 17.16
C ASN A 226 0.97 -5.74 16.99
N CYS A 227 0.20 -6.83 17.13
CA CYS A 227 -1.24 -6.77 17.01
C CYS A 227 -1.85 -6.00 18.18
N ASN A 228 -2.56 -4.94 17.88
CA ASN A 228 -3.27 -4.12 18.85
C ASN A 228 -4.69 -3.84 18.36
N TYR A 229 -5.51 -3.37 19.27
CA TYR A 229 -6.93 -3.18 19.10
C TYR A 229 -7.32 -1.77 19.49
N VAL A 230 -8.12 -1.14 18.64
CA VAL A 230 -8.72 0.17 18.92
C VAL A 230 -10.22 0.00 18.99
N LEU A 231 -10.81 0.33 20.14
CA LEU A 231 -12.25 0.23 20.36
C LEU A 231 -12.75 1.46 21.11
N THR A 232 -13.95 1.89 20.79
CA THR A 232 -14.57 2.99 21.48
C THR A 232 -15.21 2.55 22.79
N LEU A 233 -15.32 3.45 23.77
CA LEU A 233 -15.79 3.14 25.11
C LEU A 233 -17.22 2.57 25.14
N ASP A 234 -18.08 2.94 24.18
CA ASP A 234 -19.41 2.37 24.03
C ASP A 234 -19.40 0.83 23.89
N ARG A 235 -18.32 0.26 23.31
CA ARG A 235 -18.15 -1.18 23.18
C ARG A 235 -17.90 -1.88 24.53
N LEU A 236 -17.54 -1.12 25.55
CA LEU A 236 -17.32 -1.58 26.93
C LEU A 236 -18.41 -1.09 27.89
N ALA A 237 -19.46 -0.43 27.41
CA ALA A 237 -20.48 0.22 28.26
C ALA A 237 -21.16 -0.74 29.26
N ASP A 238 -21.33 -2.01 28.87
CA ASP A 238 -21.90 -3.06 29.75
C ASP A 238 -20.89 -3.60 30.78
N ASN A 239 -19.60 -3.17 30.72
CA ASN A 239 -18.55 -3.61 31.62
C ASN A 239 -17.78 -2.42 32.22
N VAL A 240 -18.49 -1.60 33.01
CA VAL A 240 -17.94 -0.43 33.70
C VAL A 240 -16.68 -0.74 34.50
N PRO A 241 -16.56 -1.89 35.22
CA PRO A 241 -15.34 -2.23 35.95
C PRO A 241 -14.08 -2.30 35.10
N ILE A 242 -14.17 -2.71 33.82
CA ILE A 242 -13.00 -2.72 32.93
C ILE A 242 -12.61 -1.29 32.53
N ILE A 243 -13.59 -0.41 32.30
CA ILE A 243 -13.35 1.00 31.98
C ILE A 243 -12.62 1.68 33.16
N GLU A 244 -13.04 1.42 34.39
CA GLU A 244 -12.37 1.93 35.57
C GLU A 244 -10.91 1.45 35.71
N LYS A 245 -10.64 0.17 35.36
CA LYS A 245 -9.27 -0.35 35.35
C LYS A 245 -8.42 0.36 34.32
N ILE A 246 -8.96 0.62 33.13
CA ILE A 246 -8.29 1.33 32.05
C ILE A 246 -7.92 2.75 32.52
N ILE A 247 -8.86 3.49 33.10
CA ILE A 247 -8.65 4.86 33.60
C ILE A 247 -7.56 4.89 34.71
N LYS A 248 -7.54 3.89 35.57
CA LYS A 248 -6.57 3.80 36.70
C LYS A 248 -5.20 3.26 36.25
N SER A 249 -5.08 2.77 35.01
CA SER A 249 -3.83 2.20 34.48
C SER A 249 -2.79 3.27 34.17
N PRO A 250 -1.48 2.98 34.35
CA PRO A 250 -0.40 3.89 33.94
C PRO A 250 -0.46 4.32 32.47
N GLY A 251 -1.00 3.46 31.60
CA GLY A 251 -1.17 3.73 30.17
C GLY A 251 -2.18 4.82 29.84
N TRP A 252 -3.07 5.16 30.79
CA TRP A 252 -4.12 6.16 30.59
C TRP A 252 -3.57 7.54 30.18
N LYS A 253 -2.47 7.97 30.81
CA LYS A 253 -1.82 9.23 30.45
C LYS A 253 -1.35 9.25 28.99
N ASN A 254 -0.80 8.16 28.50
CA ASN A 254 -0.35 8.05 27.11
C ASN A 254 -1.54 8.04 26.14
N GLN A 255 -2.65 7.41 26.52
CA GLN A 255 -3.88 7.45 25.73
C GLN A 255 -4.42 8.87 25.58
N ILE A 256 -4.40 9.65 26.65
CA ILE A 256 -4.82 11.06 26.62
C ILE A 256 -3.89 11.88 25.71
N LEU A 257 -2.58 11.68 25.81
CA LEU A 257 -1.61 12.36 24.95
C LEU A 257 -1.87 12.04 23.46
N GLU A 258 -2.16 10.77 23.12
CA GLU A 258 -2.52 10.40 21.76
C GLU A 258 -3.79 11.15 21.29
N TRP A 259 -4.82 11.26 22.11
CA TRP A 259 -6.01 12.01 21.75
C TRP A 259 -5.72 13.51 21.52
N GLN A 260 -4.80 14.08 22.29
CA GLN A 260 -4.35 15.48 22.12
C GLN A 260 -3.56 15.65 20.81
N GLU A 261 -2.70 14.70 20.47
CA GLU A 261 -1.94 14.71 19.22
C GLU A 261 -2.84 14.57 18.02
N LEU A 262 -3.80 13.62 18.05
CA LEU A 262 -4.83 13.47 17.01
C LEU A 262 -5.58 14.77 16.76
N ASN A 263 -5.77 15.58 17.80
CA ASN A 263 -6.42 16.88 17.70
C ASN A 263 -5.51 17.96 17.10
N LYS A 264 -4.19 17.91 17.34
CA LYS A 264 -3.23 18.90 16.86
C LYS A 264 -2.81 18.69 15.41
N GLU A 265 -2.47 17.49 15.03
CA GLU A 265 -1.91 17.19 13.69
C GLU A 265 -2.87 17.51 12.54
N TRP A 266 -4.16 17.44 12.79
CA TRP A 266 -5.19 17.64 11.77
C TRP A 266 -5.66 19.10 11.65
N PHE A 267 -5.23 19.98 12.56
CA PHE A 267 -5.76 21.33 12.70
C PHE A 267 -4.69 22.41 12.81
N ASP A 268 -3.42 22.08 12.59
CA ASP A 268 -2.38 23.05 12.78
C ASP A 268 -2.25 24.02 11.61
N ASP A 269 -2.06 25.24 12.00
CA ASP A 269 -1.45 26.42 11.44
C ASP A 269 -2.27 27.51 10.78
N LYS A 270 -3.52 27.35 10.31
CA LYS A 270 -4.19 28.49 9.64
C LYS A 270 -5.71 28.66 9.78
N GLY A 271 -6.36 27.91 10.62
CA GLY A 271 -7.82 27.95 10.65
C GLY A 271 -8.46 28.19 12.01
N GLU A 272 -8.59 29.44 12.46
CA GLU A 272 -9.46 29.77 13.62
C GLU A 272 -10.91 29.32 13.41
N THR A 273 -11.39 29.19 12.19
CA THR A 273 -12.72 28.68 11.83
C THR A 273 -12.88 27.17 12.02
N THR A 274 -11.83 26.39 11.82
CA THR A 274 -11.85 24.94 12.03
C THR A 274 -11.80 24.57 13.52
N LYS A 275 -11.12 25.35 14.32
CA LYS A 275 -11.11 25.18 15.78
C LYS A 275 -12.48 25.36 16.40
N LYS A 276 -13.37 26.13 15.81
CA LYS A 276 -14.71 26.43 16.36
C LYS A 276 -15.74 25.34 16.10
N GLU A 277 -15.73 24.68 14.96
CA GLU A 277 -16.58 23.51 14.67
C GLU A 277 -16.13 22.27 15.45
N TRP A 278 -14.85 22.16 15.77
CA TRP A 278 -14.30 21.10 16.60
C TRP A 278 -14.41 21.39 18.09
N SER A 279 -14.51 22.65 18.52
CA SER A 279 -14.69 22.97 19.93
C SER A 279 -16.04 22.49 20.50
N GLU A 280 -17.01 22.13 19.66
CA GLU A 280 -18.22 21.41 20.13
C GLU A 280 -17.97 19.90 20.38
N PHE A 281 -16.93 19.33 19.76
CA PHE A 281 -16.44 17.96 20.01
C PHE A 281 -15.06 17.95 20.67
N ALA A 282 -14.37 19.09 20.68
CA ALA A 282 -13.06 19.19 21.28
C ALA A 282 -13.16 18.93 22.77
N PHE A 283 -12.30 18.06 23.17
CA PHE A 283 -11.88 17.91 24.53
C PHE A 283 -11.57 19.29 25.12
N SER A 284 -12.51 19.94 25.76
CA SER A 284 -12.18 20.91 26.78
C SER A 284 -11.52 20.13 27.89
N TYR A 285 -10.20 20.05 27.82
CA TYR A 285 -9.38 19.39 28.80
C TYR A 285 -9.36 20.23 30.08
N GLU A 286 -10.43 20.13 30.83
CA GLU A 286 -10.47 20.58 32.21
C GLU A 286 -9.79 19.49 33.05
N ASN A 287 -9.06 19.89 34.09
CA ASN A 287 -8.31 19.04 35.01
C ASN A 287 -9.14 17.94 35.75
N SER A 288 -10.37 17.71 35.35
CA SER A 288 -11.34 16.77 35.93
C SER A 288 -11.99 15.83 34.90
N PHE A 289 -11.46 15.73 33.67
CA PHE A 289 -12.01 14.91 32.59
C PHE A 289 -12.18 13.43 33.00
N GLU A 290 -11.25 12.89 33.75
CA GLU A 290 -11.26 11.49 34.20
C GLU A 290 -12.47 11.16 35.07
N ASN A 291 -12.93 12.11 35.85
CA ASN A 291 -14.07 11.94 36.74
C ASN A 291 -15.43 11.98 35.99
N ASN A 292 -15.44 12.40 34.74
CA ASN A 292 -16.66 12.56 33.96
C ASN A 292 -16.91 11.42 32.94
N ILE A 293 -15.99 10.44 32.83
CA ILE A 293 -16.17 9.31 31.91
C ILE A 293 -17.25 8.35 32.42
N ILE A 294 -17.27 8.14 33.74
CA ILE A 294 -18.29 7.31 34.39
C ILE A 294 -19.09 8.23 35.35
N ILE A 295 -20.38 8.26 35.14
CA ILE A 295 -21.34 8.99 35.98
C ILE A 295 -22.40 7.98 36.44
N ASP A 296 -22.69 7.94 37.73
CA ASP A 296 -23.71 7.04 38.33
C ASP A 296 -23.55 5.57 37.89
N ASN A 297 -22.30 5.09 37.88
CA ASN A 297 -21.93 3.73 37.45
C ASN A 297 -22.33 3.39 35.97
N LYS A 298 -22.40 4.41 35.11
CA LYS A 298 -22.66 4.28 33.69
C LYS A 298 -21.65 5.09 32.88
N LEU A 299 -21.40 4.64 31.67
CA LEU A 299 -20.61 5.39 30.70
C LEU A 299 -21.34 6.68 30.33
N ASN A 300 -20.63 7.82 30.41
CA ASN A 300 -21.16 9.10 29.96
C ASN A 300 -21.26 9.13 28.43
N GLU A 301 -22.44 9.38 27.90
CA GLU A 301 -22.71 9.42 26.44
C GLU A 301 -21.83 10.44 25.69
N LYS A 302 -21.41 11.53 26.35
CA LYS A 302 -20.50 12.52 25.73
C LYS A 302 -19.14 11.94 25.38
N HIS A 303 -18.71 10.90 26.07
CA HIS A 303 -17.38 10.30 25.93
C HIS A 303 -17.43 8.88 25.31
N GLN A 304 -18.59 8.42 24.93
CA GLN A 304 -18.81 7.04 24.46
C GLN A 304 -17.95 6.64 23.23
N PHE A 305 -17.63 7.59 22.35
CA PHE A 305 -16.87 7.31 21.15
C PHE A 305 -15.36 7.59 21.28
N LEU A 306 -14.85 7.75 22.50
CA LEU A 306 -13.42 7.86 22.71
C LEU A 306 -12.73 6.53 22.42
N PRO A 307 -11.73 6.48 21.49
CA PRO A 307 -11.04 5.27 21.15
C PRO A 307 -9.96 4.92 22.17
N ILE A 308 -10.02 3.72 22.71
CA ILE A 308 -8.99 3.11 23.54
C ILE A 308 -8.12 2.24 22.64
N ASP A 309 -6.80 2.42 22.73
CA ASP A 309 -5.82 1.60 22.02
C ASP A 309 -5.08 0.68 23.01
N THR A 310 -5.20 -0.62 22.79
CA THR A 310 -4.60 -1.63 23.69
C THR A 310 -3.07 -1.56 23.76
N LYS A 311 -2.39 -0.88 22.81
CA LYS A 311 -0.94 -0.66 22.88
C LYS A 311 -0.49 0.06 24.14
N PHE A 312 -1.37 0.88 24.73
CA PHE A 312 -1.09 1.60 25.97
C PHE A 312 -1.42 0.78 27.23
N PHE A 313 -2.12 -0.35 27.07
CA PHE A 313 -2.63 -1.18 28.17
C PHE A 313 -2.23 -2.66 28.00
N PRO A 314 -0.93 -2.98 27.84
CA PRO A 314 -0.50 -4.35 27.58
C PRO A 314 -0.95 -5.32 28.66
N ASP A 315 -0.90 -4.92 29.94
CA ASP A 315 -1.31 -5.73 31.09
C ASP A 315 -2.83 -5.97 31.16
N LEU A 316 -3.62 -5.13 30.51
CA LEU A 316 -5.08 -5.23 30.46
C LEU A 316 -5.59 -5.78 29.13
N LYS A 317 -4.72 -5.96 28.11
CA LYS A 317 -5.11 -6.34 26.77
C LYS A 317 -6.04 -7.56 26.77
N TYR A 318 -5.63 -8.65 27.37
CA TYR A 318 -6.45 -9.87 27.38
C TYR A 318 -7.71 -9.75 28.25
N GLN A 319 -7.66 -8.96 29.32
CA GLN A 319 -8.86 -8.67 30.13
C GLN A 319 -9.90 -7.87 29.33
N ILE A 320 -9.45 -6.89 28.52
CA ILE A 320 -10.32 -6.12 27.62
C ILE A 320 -10.91 -7.03 26.53
N LEU A 321 -10.09 -7.89 25.92
CA LEU A 321 -10.51 -8.73 24.82
C LEU A 321 -11.43 -9.88 25.26
N SER A 322 -11.25 -10.40 26.47
CA SER A 322 -12.03 -11.53 27.00
C SER A 322 -13.50 -11.17 27.31
N VAL A 323 -13.87 -9.89 27.35
CA VAL A 323 -15.28 -9.49 27.52
C VAL A 323 -16.12 -9.72 26.26
N PHE A 324 -15.47 -9.94 25.13
CA PHE A 324 -16.14 -10.10 23.85
C PHE A 324 -16.31 -11.56 23.44
N GLU A 325 -17.52 -11.92 23.05
CA GLU A 325 -17.84 -13.16 22.38
C GLU A 325 -17.96 -12.95 20.85
N ASN A 326 -17.64 -13.99 20.06
CA ASN A 326 -17.67 -13.92 18.60
C ASN A 326 -16.79 -12.80 18.02
N PHE A 327 -15.55 -12.79 18.48
CA PHE A 327 -14.58 -11.70 18.36
C PHE A 327 -14.41 -11.17 16.92
N ASP A 328 -14.12 -12.05 15.93
CA ASP A 328 -13.95 -11.60 14.54
C ASP A 328 -15.27 -11.10 13.92
N SER A 329 -16.42 -11.50 14.47
CA SER A 329 -17.72 -11.05 13.98
C SER A 329 -18.10 -9.64 14.44
N ILE A 330 -17.58 -9.21 15.60
CA ILE A 330 -17.85 -7.87 16.15
C ILE A 330 -16.84 -6.82 15.69
N ILE A 331 -15.67 -7.22 15.21
CA ILE A 331 -14.66 -6.31 14.66
C ILE A 331 -15.19 -5.69 13.37
N ASP A 332 -15.10 -4.37 13.26
CA ASP A 332 -15.52 -3.60 12.09
C ASP A 332 -14.44 -3.58 11.01
N GLY A 333 -13.17 -3.70 11.39
CA GLY A 333 -12.09 -3.66 10.40
C GLY A 333 -10.74 -4.16 10.86
N VAL A 334 -9.86 -4.31 9.87
CA VAL A 334 -8.48 -4.76 10.04
C VAL A 334 -7.56 -3.85 9.24
N LEU A 335 -6.53 -3.31 9.89
CA LEU A 335 -5.49 -2.50 9.25
C LEU A 335 -4.15 -3.24 9.33
N ILE A 336 -3.55 -3.53 8.18
CA ILE A 336 -2.36 -4.37 8.06
C ILE A 336 -1.19 -3.57 7.51
N LYS A 337 -0.07 -3.53 8.22
CA LYS A 337 1.18 -2.99 7.71
C LYS A 337 2.01 -4.10 7.07
N SER A 338 2.04 -4.11 5.77
CA SER A 338 2.77 -5.12 4.98
C SER A 338 2.84 -4.75 3.51
N ASP A 339 3.76 -5.41 2.77
CA ASP A 339 3.57 -5.57 1.33
C ASP A 339 2.20 -6.23 1.08
N ASN A 340 1.46 -5.73 0.11
CA ASN A 340 0.07 -6.16 -0.12
C ASN A 340 -0.04 -7.59 -0.65
N TRP A 341 0.94 -8.08 -1.42
CA TRP A 341 0.95 -9.48 -1.82
C TRP A 341 1.13 -10.40 -0.60
N GLN A 342 2.07 -10.03 0.31
CA GLN A 342 2.32 -10.77 1.56
C GLN A 342 1.07 -10.78 2.45
N ALA A 343 0.40 -9.65 2.57
CA ALA A 343 -0.85 -9.54 3.32
C ALA A 343 -1.94 -10.43 2.73
N LEU A 344 -2.24 -10.28 1.43
CA LEU A 344 -3.23 -11.09 0.74
C LEU A 344 -2.95 -12.59 0.86
N ASN A 345 -1.69 -13.00 0.63
CA ASN A 345 -1.28 -14.39 0.75
C ASN A 345 -1.45 -14.94 2.18
N THR A 346 -1.21 -14.12 3.20
CA THR A 346 -1.34 -14.52 4.61
C THR A 346 -2.81 -14.67 5.01
N ILE A 347 -3.67 -13.73 4.60
CA ILE A 347 -5.09 -13.71 5.02
C ILE A 347 -6.02 -14.52 4.11
N LYS A 348 -5.56 -15.01 2.94
CA LYS A 348 -6.41 -15.63 1.92
C LYS A 348 -7.27 -16.80 2.44
N ASN A 349 -6.74 -17.60 3.37
CA ASN A 349 -7.49 -18.72 3.91
C ASN A 349 -8.63 -18.26 4.82
N LYS A 350 -8.39 -17.22 5.64
CA LYS A 350 -9.38 -16.66 6.56
C LYS A 350 -10.51 -15.93 5.84
N TYR A 351 -10.20 -15.29 4.72
CA TYR A 351 -11.15 -14.48 3.94
C TYR A 351 -11.53 -15.09 2.59
N SER A 352 -11.28 -16.40 2.39
CA SER A 352 -11.65 -17.10 1.16
C SER A 352 -13.12 -16.89 0.81
N GLU A 353 -13.39 -16.37 -0.41
CA GLU A 353 -14.73 -16.10 -0.94
C GLU A 353 -15.64 -15.22 -0.06
N ARG A 354 -15.06 -14.33 0.75
CA ARG A 354 -15.81 -13.48 1.69
C ARG A 354 -15.82 -11.99 1.33
N ILE A 355 -14.95 -11.54 0.46
CA ILE A 355 -14.84 -10.12 0.12
C ILE A 355 -15.89 -9.74 -0.92
N ASP A 356 -16.77 -8.81 -0.58
CA ASP A 356 -17.85 -8.36 -1.46
C ASP A 356 -17.44 -7.21 -2.37
N LEU A 357 -16.50 -6.38 -1.93
CA LEU A 357 -16.00 -5.25 -2.70
C LEU A 357 -14.50 -5.10 -2.54
N VAL A 358 -13.82 -5.09 -3.67
CA VAL A 358 -12.41 -4.73 -3.77
C VAL A 358 -12.30 -3.41 -4.52
N TYR A 359 -11.65 -2.43 -3.93
CA TYR A 359 -11.24 -1.20 -4.62
C TYR A 359 -9.74 -1.04 -4.45
N ILE A 360 -9.05 -0.77 -5.54
CA ILE A 360 -7.62 -0.47 -5.52
C ILE A 360 -7.27 0.70 -6.41
N ASP A 361 -6.31 1.47 -5.93
CA ASP A 361 -5.69 2.63 -6.58
C ASP A 361 -4.17 2.41 -6.59
N PRO A 362 -3.66 1.47 -7.43
CA PRO A 362 -2.26 1.11 -7.44
C PRO A 362 -1.40 2.22 -8.06
N PRO A 363 -0.06 2.16 -7.96
CA PRO A 363 0.82 3.06 -8.70
C PRO A 363 0.47 3.09 -10.18
N PHE A 364 0.32 4.29 -10.77
CA PHE A 364 -0.13 4.46 -12.16
C PHE A 364 0.98 4.31 -13.19
N ASN A 365 2.21 4.10 -12.73
CA ASN A 365 3.40 4.02 -13.58
C ASN A 365 3.68 5.32 -14.36
N THR A 366 3.40 6.46 -13.77
CA THR A 366 3.60 7.78 -14.38
C THR A 366 5.06 8.24 -14.35
N GLY A 367 5.87 7.64 -13.48
CA GLY A 367 7.24 8.06 -13.20
C GLY A 367 7.33 9.34 -12.38
N SER A 368 6.25 9.76 -11.73
CA SER A 368 6.20 10.91 -10.84
C SER A 368 6.88 10.62 -9.49
N ASP A 369 7.37 11.67 -8.84
CA ASP A 369 8.05 11.58 -7.53
C ASP A 369 7.00 11.66 -6.41
N PHE A 370 6.50 10.50 -5.99
CA PHE A 370 5.57 10.33 -4.88
C PHE A 370 6.26 9.74 -3.65
N GLU A 371 5.58 9.68 -2.50
CA GLU A 371 6.06 8.98 -1.30
C GLU A 371 6.23 7.45 -1.52
N TYR A 372 5.81 6.93 -2.68
CA TYR A 372 5.91 5.54 -3.10
C TYR A 372 6.50 5.42 -4.50
N LYS A 373 7.00 4.23 -4.85
CA LYS A 373 7.54 3.94 -6.19
C LYS A 373 6.42 3.97 -7.23
N ASP A 374 6.52 4.84 -8.23
CA ASP A 374 5.58 4.99 -9.34
C ASP A 374 6.27 4.90 -10.72
N LYS A 375 7.44 4.25 -10.76
CA LYS A 375 8.18 4.04 -12.00
C LYS A 375 8.63 2.59 -12.09
N TYR A 376 8.00 1.85 -12.98
CA TYR A 376 8.28 0.45 -13.29
C TYR A 376 8.44 0.27 -14.79
N GLN A 377 9.11 -0.81 -15.20
CA GLN A 377 8.93 -1.33 -16.56
C GLN A 377 7.50 -1.86 -16.69
N ASN A 378 6.91 -1.73 -17.90
CA ASN A 378 5.53 -2.19 -18.10
C ASN A 378 5.33 -3.67 -17.76
N SER A 379 6.29 -4.53 -18.12
CA SER A 379 6.27 -5.95 -17.77
C SER A 379 6.26 -6.20 -16.26
N THR A 380 7.07 -5.47 -15.51
CA THR A 380 7.15 -5.57 -14.05
C THR A 380 5.87 -5.05 -13.40
N TRP A 381 5.33 -3.93 -13.90
CA TRP A 381 4.05 -3.40 -13.45
C TRP A 381 2.91 -4.39 -13.71
N CYS A 382 2.86 -4.98 -14.90
CA CYS A 382 1.88 -6.02 -15.23
C CYS A 382 2.00 -7.23 -14.30
N THR A 383 3.21 -7.70 -14.02
CA THR A 383 3.47 -8.81 -13.09
C THR A 383 3.04 -8.47 -11.68
N LEU A 384 3.32 -7.22 -11.23
CA LEU A 384 2.90 -6.73 -9.92
C LEU A 384 1.37 -6.78 -9.78
N ILE A 385 0.63 -6.25 -10.74
CA ILE A 385 -0.83 -6.24 -10.70
C ILE A 385 -1.40 -7.66 -10.84
N GLU A 386 -0.92 -8.43 -11.82
CA GLU A 386 -1.39 -9.80 -12.07
C GLU A 386 -1.29 -10.70 -10.83
N ASN A 387 -0.17 -10.65 -10.12
CA ASN A 387 0.02 -11.42 -8.90
C ASN A 387 -1.02 -11.09 -7.82
N ARG A 388 -1.44 -9.82 -7.70
CA ARG A 388 -2.47 -9.39 -6.75
C ARG A 388 -3.86 -9.78 -7.21
N LEU A 389 -4.15 -9.69 -8.52
CA LEU A 389 -5.42 -10.15 -9.09
C LEU A 389 -5.64 -11.65 -8.87
N SER A 390 -4.60 -12.46 -9.02
CA SER A 390 -4.65 -13.90 -8.74
C SER A 390 -5.04 -14.21 -7.29
N LEU A 391 -4.50 -13.47 -6.31
CA LEU A 391 -4.89 -13.62 -4.90
C LEU A 391 -6.29 -13.03 -4.64
N THR A 392 -6.61 -11.89 -5.27
CA THR A 392 -7.94 -11.28 -5.17
C THR A 392 -9.03 -12.26 -5.59
N LYS A 393 -8.79 -13.03 -6.67
CA LYS A 393 -9.73 -14.05 -7.15
C LYS A 393 -10.04 -15.13 -6.11
N GLN A 394 -9.11 -15.42 -5.18
CA GLN A 394 -9.29 -16.43 -4.14
C GLN A 394 -10.11 -15.91 -2.95
N ILE A 395 -10.07 -14.59 -2.69
CA ILE A 395 -10.74 -13.99 -1.52
C ILE A 395 -12.10 -13.35 -1.84
N ILE A 396 -12.33 -12.97 -3.11
CA ILE A 396 -13.55 -12.29 -3.52
C ILE A 396 -14.73 -13.26 -3.57
N SER A 397 -15.88 -12.86 -3.03
CA SER A 397 -17.11 -13.69 -3.00
C SER A 397 -17.72 -13.80 -4.41
N SER A 398 -18.56 -14.81 -4.60
CA SER A 398 -19.32 -14.95 -5.85
C SER A 398 -20.21 -13.75 -6.16
N LYS A 399 -20.55 -12.94 -5.15
CA LYS A 399 -21.32 -11.70 -5.29
C LYS A 399 -20.43 -10.45 -5.37
N GLY A 400 -19.12 -10.63 -5.38
CA GLY A 400 -18.15 -9.58 -5.23
C GLY A 400 -17.93 -8.75 -6.49
N ASN A 401 -17.56 -7.50 -6.29
CA ASN A 401 -17.17 -6.54 -7.30
C ASN A 401 -15.71 -6.12 -7.11
N PHE A 402 -15.03 -5.89 -8.20
CA PHE A 402 -13.65 -5.40 -8.20
C PHE A 402 -13.57 -4.09 -8.99
N TYR A 403 -12.98 -3.06 -8.37
CA TYR A 403 -12.73 -1.76 -8.98
C TYR A 403 -11.24 -1.48 -9.06
N LEU A 404 -10.76 -1.18 -10.26
CA LEU A 404 -9.40 -0.81 -10.54
C LEU A 404 -9.35 0.63 -11.03
N HIS A 405 -8.76 1.52 -10.24
CA HIS A 405 -8.61 2.92 -10.58
C HIS A 405 -7.21 3.16 -11.17
N LEU A 406 -7.16 3.74 -12.35
CA LEU A 406 -5.92 4.04 -13.06
C LEU A 406 -6.04 5.38 -13.80
N ASP A 407 -4.91 5.96 -14.14
CA ASP A 407 -4.85 7.05 -15.09
C ASP A 407 -4.56 6.54 -16.52
N HIS A 408 -4.40 7.47 -17.45
CA HIS A 408 -4.15 7.17 -18.87
C HIS A 408 -2.83 6.42 -19.13
N SER A 409 -1.87 6.42 -18.19
CA SER A 409 -0.55 5.78 -18.37
C SER A 409 -0.64 4.25 -18.37
N ALA A 410 -1.47 3.69 -17.48
CA ALA A 410 -1.57 2.24 -17.27
C ALA A 410 -2.97 1.64 -17.52
N ASN A 411 -3.98 2.48 -17.84
CA ASN A 411 -5.37 2.04 -17.97
C ASN A 411 -5.56 0.89 -18.98
N HIS A 412 -4.91 0.95 -20.15
CA HIS A 412 -4.98 -0.06 -21.18
C HIS A 412 -4.44 -1.42 -20.72
N LEU A 413 -3.32 -1.45 -19.99
CA LEU A 413 -2.75 -2.66 -19.42
C LEU A 413 -3.64 -3.22 -18.29
N GLY A 414 -4.08 -2.35 -17.40
CA GLY A 414 -4.92 -2.74 -16.26
C GLY A 414 -6.25 -3.34 -16.66
N ARG A 415 -6.88 -2.81 -17.73
CA ARG A 415 -8.11 -3.37 -18.27
C ARG A 415 -7.91 -4.80 -18.77
N ILE A 416 -6.89 -5.03 -19.63
CA ILE A 416 -6.58 -6.36 -20.17
C ILE A 416 -6.30 -7.35 -19.04
N LEU A 417 -5.51 -6.96 -18.04
CA LEU A 417 -5.20 -7.82 -16.89
C LEU A 417 -6.45 -8.15 -16.08
N GLY A 418 -7.33 -7.16 -15.84
CA GLY A 418 -8.58 -7.38 -15.11
C GLY A 418 -9.52 -8.36 -15.82
N GLU A 419 -9.65 -8.27 -17.16
CA GLU A 419 -10.48 -9.16 -17.98
C GLU A 419 -10.01 -10.62 -17.97
N ASN A 420 -8.73 -10.89 -17.67
CA ASN A 420 -8.22 -12.26 -17.51
C ASN A 420 -8.75 -12.95 -16.23
N TYR A 421 -9.19 -12.22 -15.26
CA TYR A 421 -9.62 -12.75 -13.95
C TYR A 421 -11.11 -12.55 -13.69
N PHE A 422 -11.72 -11.49 -14.23
CA PHE A 422 -13.05 -11.03 -13.90
C PHE A 422 -13.85 -10.65 -15.16
N TYR A 423 -15.17 -10.69 -15.05
CA TYR A 423 -16.05 -10.21 -16.10
C TYR A 423 -16.09 -8.68 -16.10
N PHE A 424 -15.81 -8.08 -17.24
CA PHE A 424 -15.90 -6.63 -17.40
C PHE A 424 -17.35 -6.17 -17.22
N GLY A 425 -17.55 -5.15 -16.39
CA GLY A 425 -18.85 -4.53 -16.11
C GLY A 425 -19.01 -3.20 -16.83
N SER A 426 -18.18 -2.22 -16.48
CA SER A 426 -18.21 -0.87 -17.06
C SER A 426 -16.88 -0.15 -16.85
N GLU A 427 -16.61 0.81 -17.71
CA GLU A 427 -15.56 1.79 -17.54
C GLU A 427 -16.20 3.10 -17.07
N ILE A 428 -15.73 3.62 -15.96
CA ILE A 428 -16.19 4.86 -15.36
C ILE A 428 -15.14 5.93 -15.61
N ILE A 429 -15.54 7.02 -16.23
CA ILE A 429 -14.71 8.20 -16.42
C ILE A 429 -14.97 9.18 -15.28
N TRP A 430 -14.03 9.27 -14.36
CA TRP A 430 -14.07 10.28 -13.32
C TRP A 430 -13.35 11.53 -13.79
N GLN A 431 -14.14 12.53 -14.20
CA GLN A 431 -13.63 13.83 -14.62
C GLN A 431 -13.45 14.70 -13.37
N TYR A 432 -12.22 14.93 -13.00
CA TYR A 432 -11.87 15.86 -11.92
C TYR A 432 -11.46 17.21 -12.50
N GLY A 433 -11.87 18.32 -11.86
CA GLY A 433 -11.56 19.67 -12.33
C GLY A 433 -10.06 19.94 -12.40
N GLY A 434 -9.68 20.87 -13.30
CA GLY A 434 -8.34 21.08 -13.79
C GLY A 434 -7.21 21.14 -12.78
N LYS A 435 -6.15 20.41 -13.06
CA LYS A 435 -4.80 20.71 -12.57
C LYS A 435 -4.41 22.06 -13.15
N GLY A 436 -3.83 22.95 -12.33
CA GLY A 436 -3.45 24.30 -12.76
C GLY A 436 -2.68 24.33 -14.08
N LEU A 437 -2.51 25.50 -14.65
CA LEU A 437 -1.88 25.78 -15.95
C LEU A 437 -0.58 24.96 -16.15
N THR A 438 -0.71 23.76 -16.67
CA THR A 438 0.42 22.98 -17.20
C THR A 438 0.64 23.42 -18.64
N ASN A 439 1.75 24.06 -18.89
CA ASN A 439 2.15 24.57 -20.21
C ASN A 439 2.63 23.38 -21.08
N THR A 440 1.71 22.50 -21.50
CA THR A 440 2.03 21.47 -22.50
C THR A 440 1.84 22.07 -23.88
N LYS A 441 2.92 22.21 -24.63
CA LYS A 441 2.88 22.74 -26.02
C LYS A 441 2.48 21.69 -27.06
N THR A 442 2.45 20.41 -26.70
CA THR A 442 2.40 19.31 -27.66
C THR A 442 1.25 18.34 -27.45
N ASN A 443 0.62 18.29 -26.24
CA ASN A 443 -0.42 17.32 -25.92
C ASN A 443 -1.62 17.96 -25.23
N PHE A 444 -2.78 17.32 -25.33
CA PHE A 444 -3.92 17.67 -24.48
C PHE A 444 -3.63 17.29 -23.02
N VAL A 445 -4.06 18.14 -22.09
CA VAL A 445 -3.90 17.88 -20.65
C VAL A 445 -4.94 16.87 -20.19
N PRO A 446 -4.56 15.74 -19.60
CA PRO A 446 -5.52 14.77 -19.08
C PRO A 446 -6.27 15.35 -17.87
N TYR A 447 -7.61 15.26 -17.89
CA TYR A 447 -8.50 15.77 -16.85
C TYR A 447 -9.39 14.70 -16.23
N TYR A 448 -9.07 13.43 -16.41
CA TYR A 448 -9.88 12.33 -15.90
C TYR A 448 -9.02 11.15 -15.44
N GLY A 449 -9.61 10.33 -14.57
CA GLY A 449 -9.13 8.99 -14.24
C GLY A 449 -10.12 7.95 -14.74
N ASN A 450 -9.63 6.75 -15.02
CA ASN A 450 -10.43 5.59 -15.40
C ASN A 450 -10.65 4.71 -14.16
N ILE A 451 -11.89 4.33 -13.90
CA ILE A 451 -12.23 3.35 -12.87
C ILE A 451 -12.91 2.18 -13.57
N PHE A 452 -12.21 1.06 -13.68
CA PHE A 452 -12.76 -0.15 -14.27
C PHE A 452 -13.54 -0.93 -13.23
N HIS A 453 -14.81 -1.18 -13.50
CA HIS A 453 -15.66 -2.05 -12.72
C HIS A 453 -15.68 -3.44 -13.32
N PHE A 454 -15.32 -4.43 -12.52
CA PHE A 454 -15.38 -5.83 -12.86
C PHE A 454 -16.28 -6.60 -11.90
N LYS A 455 -16.85 -7.69 -12.37
CA LYS A 455 -17.74 -8.58 -11.64
C LYS A 455 -17.11 -9.95 -11.47
N ASN A 456 -17.25 -10.56 -10.29
CA ASN A 456 -16.77 -11.92 -10.08
C ASN A 456 -17.70 -12.97 -10.68
N SER A 457 -18.99 -12.69 -10.81
CA SER A 457 -20.01 -13.54 -11.45
C SER A 457 -21.22 -12.70 -11.88
N ASP A 458 -22.23 -13.35 -12.48
CA ASP A 458 -23.51 -12.72 -12.80
C ASP A 458 -24.39 -12.45 -11.56
N LYS A 459 -24.02 -12.95 -10.39
CA LYS A 459 -24.75 -12.78 -9.11
C LYS A 459 -24.26 -11.63 -8.26
N THR A 460 -23.45 -10.73 -8.83
CA THR A 460 -22.86 -9.58 -8.12
C THR A 460 -23.90 -8.67 -7.50
N ILE A 461 -23.59 -8.17 -6.29
CA ILE A 461 -24.37 -7.11 -5.66
C ILE A 461 -24.05 -5.83 -6.43
N PHE A 462 -25.03 -5.31 -7.16
CA PHE A 462 -24.85 -4.06 -7.89
C PHE A 462 -26.17 -3.28 -8.01
N THR A 463 -26.09 -1.97 -7.76
CA THR A 463 -27.14 -1.02 -8.08
C THR A 463 -26.56 0.25 -8.70
N ASN A 464 -27.17 0.70 -9.75
CA ASN A 464 -26.84 2.00 -10.34
C ASN A 464 -27.84 3.11 -9.92
N LYS A 465 -28.78 2.79 -9.05
CA LYS A 465 -29.73 3.77 -8.47
C LYS A 465 -29.14 4.27 -7.15
N ILE A 466 -28.32 5.29 -7.25
CA ILE A 466 -27.65 5.89 -6.10
C ILE A 466 -27.68 7.42 -6.21
N GLY A 467 -27.86 8.07 -5.07
CA GLY A 467 -27.89 9.53 -4.99
C GLY A 467 -29.30 10.12 -5.04
N GLU A 468 -29.36 11.42 -5.26
CA GLU A 468 -30.62 12.15 -5.30
C GLU A 468 -31.38 11.91 -6.62
N ILE A 469 -32.69 11.94 -6.55
CA ILE A 469 -33.52 11.94 -7.75
C ILE A 469 -33.25 13.26 -8.49
N THR A 470 -32.83 13.18 -9.75
CA THR A 470 -32.48 14.38 -10.52
C THR A 470 -33.66 15.32 -10.69
N ALA A 471 -33.41 16.63 -10.72
CA ALA A 471 -34.44 17.66 -10.91
C ALA A 471 -35.31 17.41 -12.16
N SER A 472 -34.72 16.84 -13.23
CA SER A 472 -35.47 16.47 -14.44
C SER A 472 -36.47 15.34 -14.20
N VAL A 473 -36.10 14.33 -13.38
CA VAL A 473 -37.01 13.25 -13.00
C VAL A 473 -38.08 13.76 -12.06
N ILE A 474 -37.73 14.59 -11.07
CA ILE A 474 -38.69 15.20 -10.14
C ILE A 474 -39.68 16.08 -10.92
N SER A 475 -39.20 16.92 -11.83
CA SER A 475 -40.06 17.79 -12.66
C SER A 475 -41.04 16.98 -13.53
N ARG A 476 -40.61 15.83 -14.05
CA ARG A 476 -41.43 15.01 -14.94
C ARG A 476 -42.34 14.05 -14.20
N PHE A 477 -41.87 13.37 -13.17
CA PHE A 477 -42.58 12.29 -12.50
C PHE A 477 -42.92 12.55 -11.04
N GLY A 478 -42.32 13.57 -10.41
CA GLY A 478 -42.49 13.82 -8.97
C GLY A 478 -43.94 13.92 -8.50
N LYS A 479 -44.83 14.45 -9.34
CA LYS A 479 -46.28 14.52 -9.06
C LYS A 479 -46.98 13.15 -9.02
N TYR A 480 -46.31 12.09 -9.53
CA TYR A 480 -46.84 10.72 -9.55
C TYR A 480 -46.21 9.82 -8.48
N PHE A 481 -45.21 10.30 -7.77
CA PHE A 481 -44.52 9.53 -6.75
C PHE A 481 -45.47 9.16 -5.60
N ASP A 482 -45.30 7.92 -5.15
CA ASP A 482 -45.79 7.52 -3.84
C ASP A 482 -44.76 7.87 -2.73
N GLU A 483 -44.99 7.41 -1.50
CA GLU A 483 -44.10 7.61 -0.36
C GLU A 483 -42.70 6.99 -0.54
N ASN A 484 -42.57 6.04 -1.47
CA ASN A 484 -41.33 5.36 -1.81
C ASN A 484 -40.70 5.86 -3.12
N ASN A 485 -41.15 6.98 -3.68
CA ASN A 485 -40.76 7.50 -4.98
C ASN A 485 -41.01 6.52 -6.14
N GLN A 486 -42.07 5.77 -6.08
CA GLN A 486 -42.46 4.80 -7.11
C GLN A 486 -43.70 5.33 -7.89
N VAL A 487 -43.78 4.91 -9.15
CA VAL A 487 -44.94 5.24 -10.03
C VAL A 487 -45.57 3.93 -10.45
N THR A 488 -46.88 3.75 -10.16
CA THR A 488 -47.65 2.56 -10.57
C THR A 488 -48.15 2.66 -12.00
N PHE A 489 -48.52 1.55 -12.63
CA PHE A 489 -49.14 1.52 -13.95
C PHE A 489 -50.46 2.30 -13.95
N LYS A 490 -51.23 2.25 -12.85
CA LYS A 490 -52.44 3.03 -12.65
C LYS A 490 -52.20 4.54 -12.81
N LYS A 491 -51.18 5.07 -12.17
CA LYS A 491 -50.78 6.47 -12.26
C LYS A 491 -50.45 6.91 -13.70
N LEU A 492 -49.78 6.06 -14.47
CA LEU A 492 -49.47 6.35 -15.87
C LEU A 492 -50.74 6.35 -16.76
N ILE A 493 -51.69 5.48 -16.49
CA ILE A 493 -52.96 5.40 -17.21
C ILE A 493 -53.83 6.63 -16.88
N GLU A 494 -54.04 6.94 -15.60
CA GLU A 494 -54.85 8.07 -15.13
C GLU A 494 -54.36 9.42 -15.67
N ASN A 495 -53.06 9.53 -15.91
CA ASN A 495 -52.45 10.77 -16.42
C ASN A 495 -52.13 10.72 -17.93
N ASN A 496 -52.64 9.72 -18.65
CA ASN A 496 -52.49 9.57 -20.11
C ASN A 496 -51.02 9.51 -20.62
N GLU A 497 -50.10 8.98 -19.79
CA GLU A 497 -48.67 8.85 -20.10
C GLU A 497 -48.38 7.64 -20.99
N LYS A 498 -48.98 7.60 -22.20
CA LYS A 498 -48.95 6.45 -23.13
C LYS A 498 -47.53 5.98 -23.50
N ALA A 499 -46.63 6.91 -23.74
CA ALA A 499 -45.26 6.59 -24.14
C ALA A 499 -44.49 5.89 -23.00
N GLU A 500 -44.61 6.39 -21.80
CA GLU A 500 -43.95 5.83 -20.63
C GLU A 500 -44.58 4.53 -20.16
N TYR A 501 -45.92 4.43 -20.28
CA TYR A 501 -46.63 3.16 -20.09
C TYR A 501 -46.11 2.07 -21.01
N GLY A 502 -45.96 2.36 -22.30
CA GLY A 502 -45.45 1.41 -23.28
C GLY A 502 -44.01 0.94 -23.00
N LYS A 503 -43.15 1.85 -22.53
CA LYS A 503 -41.77 1.50 -22.11
C LYS A 503 -41.78 0.63 -20.84
N ALA A 504 -42.56 1.04 -19.84
CA ALA A 504 -42.69 0.30 -18.58
C ALA A 504 -43.26 -1.11 -18.83
N LEU A 505 -44.28 -1.22 -19.70
CA LEU A 505 -44.87 -2.50 -20.06
C LEU A 505 -43.86 -3.46 -20.70
N LYS A 506 -43.03 -2.98 -21.64
CA LYS A 506 -41.96 -3.78 -22.24
C LYS A 506 -40.95 -4.27 -21.21
N SER A 507 -40.57 -3.38 -20.30
CA SER A 507 -39.63 -3.73 -19.21
C SER A 507 -40.23 -4.74 -18.23
N PHE A 508 -41.49 -4.54 -17.86
CA PHE A 508 -42.21 -5.43 -16.96
C PHE A 508 -42.34 -6.85 -17.52
N LYS A 509 -42.77 -6.98 -18.79
CA LYS A 509 -42.89 -8.26 -19.48
C LYS A 509 -41.55 -9.00 -19.65
N LYS A 510 -40.47 -8.27 -19.79
CA LYS A 510 -39.11 -8.88 -19.85
C LYS A 510 -38.73 -9.55 -18.53
N ASN A 511 -39.23 -9.05 -17.42
CA ASN A 511 -38.80 -9.47 -16.07
C ASN A 511 -39.87 -10.30 -15.35
N ASN A 512 -41.09 -10.42 -15.91
CA ASN A 512 -42.23 -11.12 -15.32
C ASN A 512 -43.03 -11.85 -16.40
N ASP A 513 -43.41 -13.07 -16.16
CA ASP A 513 -44.19 -13.91 -17.08
C ASP A 513 -45.71 -13.60 -17.01
N ARG A 514 -46.09 -12.36 -16.69
CA ARG A 514 -47.51 -11.92 -16.60
C ARG A 514 -47.68 -10.49 -17.10
N GLU A 515 -48.93 -10.15 -17.38
CA GLU A 515 -49.33 -8.74 -17.59
C GLU A 515 -49.34 -7.96 -16.26
N PRO A 516 -48.96 -6.67 -16.27
CA PRO A 516 -49.01 -5.83 -15.08
C PRO A 516 -50.45 -5.50 -14.68
N GLY A 517 -50.73 -5.57 -13.39
CA GLY A 517 -51.92 -5.00 -12.81
C GLY A 517 -51.79 -3.48 -12.58
N PRO A 518 -52.91 -2.80 -12.31
CA PRO A 518 -52.89 -1.33 -12.09
C PRO A 518 -51.96 -0.88 -10.95
N GLU A 519 -51.85 -1.66 -9.90
CA GLU A 519 -51.05 -1.34 -8.70
C GLU A 519 -49.61 -1.81 -8.81
N ASP A 520 -49.25 -2.52 -9.90
CA ASP A 520 -47.87 -2.89 -10.11
C ASP A 520 -46.98 -1.64 -10.37
N ILE A 521 -45.73 -1.70 -9.95
CA ILE A 521 -44.76 -0.63 -10.11
C ILE A 521 -44.31 -0.58 -11.58
N ALA A 522 -44.63 0.54 -12.23
CA ALA A 522 -44.20 0.84 -13.60
C ALA A 522 -42.79 1.44 -13.65
N MET A 523 -42.47 2.32 -12.69
CA MET A 523 -41.19 2.98 -12.53
C MET A 523 -40.85 3.06 -11.06
N ASP A 524 -39.65 2.68 -10.76
CA ASP A 524 -39.12 2.71 -9.41
C ASP A 524 -37.90 3.65 -9.35
N PHE A 525 -38.03 4.75 -8.60
CA PHE A 525 -37.00 5.73 -8.32
C PHE A 525 -36.54 5.65 -6.86
N ASN A 526 -36.97 4.61 -6.13
CA ASN A 526 -36.49 4.33 -4.79
C ASN A 526 -34.95 4.06 -4.86
N GLY A 527 -34.19 4.80 -4.06
CA GLY A 527 -32.72 4.79 -4.12
C GLY A 527 -32.09 5.78 -5.09
N GLY A 528 -32.91 6.62 -5.79
CA GLY A 528 -32.40 7.72 -6.61
C GLY A 528 -32.44 7.49 -8.11
N SER A 529 -31.79 8.38 -8.83
CA SER A 529 -31.68 8.32 -10.30
C SER A 529 -30.56 7.37 -10.70
N MET A 530 -30.67 6.77 -11.89
CA MET A 530 -29.60 5.94 -12.46
C MET A 530 -28.32 6.76 -12.65
N MET A 531 -27.23 6.27 -12.11
CA MET A 531 -25.90 6.83 -12.34
C MET A 531 -25.38 6.45 -13.73
N LYS A 532 -24.77 7.43 -14.37
CA LYS A 532 -24.04 7.25 -15.63
C LYS A 532 -22.59 6.88 -15.33
N ASP A 533 -21.88 6.47 -16.35
CA ASP A 533 -20.46 6.09 -16.32
C ASP A 533 -19.49 7.28 -16.44
N ILE A 534 -19.99 8.51 -16.64
CA ILE A 534 -19.20 9.74 -16.62
C ILE A 534 -19.57 10.54 -15.37
N TRP A 535 -18.60 10.69 -14.47
CA TRP A 535 -18.76 11.39 -13.19
C TRP A 535 -18.01 12.72 -13.21
N THR A 536 -18.76 13.82 -13.24
CA THR A 536 -18.25 15.19 -13.33
C THR A 536 -18.53 16.03 -12.09
N ASP A 537 -19.26 15.47 -11.14
CA ASP A 537 -19.78 16.14 -9.94
C ASP A 537 -18.93 15.93 -8.69
N ILE A 538 -17.81 15.18 -8.81
CA ILE A 538 -16.88 14.90 -7.72
C ILE A 538 -15.50 15.46 -8.11
N GLY A 539 -15.07 16.52 -7.43
CA GLY A 539 -13.74 17.11 -7.63
C GLY A 539 -12.64 16.34 -6.89
N ILE A 540 -11.38 16.62 -7.24
CA ILE A 540 -10.22 16.16 -6.47
C ILE A 540 -10.10 16.91 -5.15
N ILE A 541 -9.53 16.26 -4.14
CA ILE A 541 -9.07 16.95 -2.94
C ILE A 541 -7.83 17.75 -3.31
N ARG A 542 -7.85 19.03 -2.94
CA ARG A 542 -6.66 19.88 -3.01
C ARG A 542 -6.08 19.99 -1.62
N ASN A 543 -4.76 19.95 -1.50
CA ASN A 543 -4.05 20.26 -0.25
C ASN A 543 -4.23 21.75 0.08
N ASN A 544 -5.43 22.12 0.46
CA ASN A 544 -5.83 23.45 0.83
C ASN A 544 -6.58 23.36 2.16
N PRO A 545 -6.33 24.23 3.15
CA PRO A 545 -6.99 24.23 4.45
C PRO A 545 -8.52 24.32 4.40
N THR A 546 -9.09 24.77 3.27
CA THR A 546 -10.56 24.77 3.05
C THR A 546 -11.16 23.38 2.84
N TYR A 547 -10.34 22.37 2.53
CA TYR A 547 -10.79 20.99 2.40
C TYR A 547 -10.51 20.26 3.71
N LEU A 548 -11.48 20.20 4.60
CA LEU A 548 -11.40 19.52 5.92
C LEU A 548 -11.04 18.04 5.82
N GLU A 549 -11.18 17.44 4.65
CA GLU A 549 -10.86 16.05 4.35
C GLU A 549 -9.39 15.84 3.96
N ALA A 550 -8.66 16.91 3.67
CA ALA A 550 -7.29 16.82 3.18
C ALA A 550 -6.31 16.44 4.31
N LEU A 551 -5.49 15.41 4.08
CA LEU A 551 -4.54 14.86 5.04
C LEU A 551 -3.08 15.15 4.68
N GLY A 552 -2.83 16.00 3.69
CA GLY A 552 -1.48 16.23 3.18
C GLY A 552 -0.90 15.09 2.34
N PHE A 553 -1.71 14.14 1.91
CA PHE A 553 -1.32 13.04 1.02
C PHE A 553 -1.66 13.39 -0.43
N ASP A 554 -0.65 13.47 -1.30
CA ASP A 554 -0.77 14.05 -2.65
C ASP A 554 -1.79 13.36 -3.57
N THR A 555 -1.97 12.06 -3.40
CA THR A 555 -2.86 11.24 -4.26
C THR A 555 -4.16 10.86 -3.57
N GLN A 556 -4.51 11.54 -2.46
CA GLN A 556 -5.73 11.26 -1.71
C GLN A 556 -6.98 11.37 -2.58
N LYS A 557 -7.82 10.34 -2.54
CA LYS A 557 -9.14 10.34 -3.20
C LYS A 557 -10.21 10.91 -2.26
N PRO A 558 -11.25 11.60 -2.79
CA PRO A 558 -12.36 12.09 -1.99
C PRO A 558 -13.25 10.94 -1.49
N GLU A 559 -13.70 11.01 -0.24
CA GLU A 559 -14.64 10.03 0.34
C GLU A 559 -15.91 9.88 -0.47
N LYS A 560 -16.41 10.97 -1.08
CA LYS A 560 -17.60 10.97 -1.94
C LYS A 560 -17.47 10.05 -3.16
N LEU A 561 -16.24 9.89 -3.69
CA LEU A 561 -15.98 8.95 -4.78
C LEU A 561 -16.14 7.49 -4.31
N LEU A 562 -15.57 7.20 -3.15
CA LEU A 562 -15.63 5.86 -2.54
C LEU A 562 -17.05 5.56 -2.02
N GLU A 563 -17.75 6.55 -1.46
CA GLU A 563 -19.17 6.42 -1.07
C GLU A 563 -20.01 5.89 -2.24
N ARG A 564 -19.85 6.49 -3.43
CA ARG A 564 -20.58 6.10 -4.63
C ARG A 564 -20.29 4.65 -5.03
N ILE A 565 -19.03 4.25 -5.04
CA ILE A 565 -18.60 2.89 -5.35
C ILE A 565 -19.14 1.88 -4.31
N ILE A 566 -18.99 2.20 -3.02
CA ILE A 566 -19.41 1.35 -1.92
C ILE A 566 -20.94 1.18 -1.91
N MET A 567 -21.68 2.26 -2.16
CA MET A 567 -23.15 2.20 -2.26
C MET A 567 -23.61 1.32 -3.41
N SER A 568 -22.97 1.43 -4.57
CA SER A 568 -23.38 0.67 -5.75
C SER A 568 -23.11 -0.82 -5.64
N SER A 569 -22.09 -1.23 -4.88
CA SER A 569 -21.53 -2.59 -4.98
C SER A 569 -21.41 -3.32 -3.65
N SER A 570 -22.05 -2.85 -2.60
CA SER A 570 -22.03 -3.51 -1.29
C SER A 570 -23.26 -3.19 -0.44
N ASN A 571 -23.55 -4.07 0.51
CA ASN A 571 -24.59 -3.90 1.53
C ASN A 571 -23.97 -3.54 2.88
N LYS A 572 -24.80 -3.16 3.87
CA LYS A 572 -24.34 -3.07 5.27
C LYS A 572 -23.71 -4.38 5.71
N LYS A 573 -22.60 -4.31 6.44
CA LYS A 573 -21.78 -5.45 6.89
C LYS A 573 -21.04 -6.23 5.79
N SER A 574 -21.15 -5.87 4.51
CA SER A 574 -20.28 -6.38 3.45
C SER A 574 -18.82 -6.09 3.75
N PHE A 575 -17.92 -7.00 3.35
CA PHE A 575 -16.49 -6.79 3.44
C PHE A 575 -15.96 -5.99 2.26
N VAL A 576 -15.33 -4.86 2.57
CA VAL A 576 -14.62 -3.99 1.62
C VAL A 576 -13.12 -4.11 1.87
N ILE A 577 -12.33 -4.36 0.85
CA ILE A 577 -10.87 -4.39 0.95
C ILE A 577 -10.21 -3.39 0.01
N ASP A 578 -9.20 -2.70 0.54
CA ASP A 578 -8.26 -1.89 -0.20
C ASP A 578 -6.83 -2.25 0.23
N TYR A 579 -6.12 -2.95 -0.66
CA TYR A 579 -4.75 -3.36 -0.39
C TYR A 579 -3.70 -2.43 -1.03
N PHE A 580 -4.11 -1.26 -1.48
CA PHE A 580 -3.30 -0.09 -1.79
C PHE A 580 -3.87 1.12 -1.04
N SER A 581 -3.99 1.00 0.29
CA SER A 581 -4.80 1.92 1.11
C SER A 581 -4.39 3.38 1.04
N GLY A 582 -3.12 3.69 0.72
CA GLY A 582 -2.62 5.05 0.57
C GLY A 582 -2.97 5.92 1.78
N SER A 583 -3.92 6.83 1.61
CA SER A 583 -4.42 7.69 2.69
C SER A 583 -5.55 7.08 3.52
N ALA A 584 -5.89 5.80 3.36
CA ALA A 584 -6.99 5.10 4.04
C ALA A 584 -8.41 5.62 3.73
N THR A 585 -8.61 6.30 2.59
CA THR A 585 -9.92 6.87 2.25
C THR A 585 -11.00 5.81 2.11
N THR A 586 -10.69 4.71 1.42
CA THR A 586 -11.63 3.60 1.16
C THR A 586 -12.16 3.00 2.46
N ILE A 587 -11.24 2.65 3.39
CA ILE A 587 -11.61 1.99 4.65
C ILE A 587 -12.32 2.94 5.62
N ALA A 588 -11.95 4.23 5.65
CA ALA A 588 -12.66 5.23 6.44
C ALA A 588 -14.09 5.43 5.93
N THR A 589 -14.27 5.51 4.61
CA THR A 589 -15.60 5.60 3.99
C THR A 589 -16.43 4.34 4.26
N ALA A 590 -15.84 3.15 4.10
CA ALA A 590 -16.50 1.88 4.40
C ALA A 590 -16.99 1.82 5.86
N HIS A 591 -16.16 2.24 6.81
CA HIS A 591 -16.51 2.30 8.23
C HIS A 591 -17.71 3.24 8.48
N LYS A 592 -17.65 4.47 7.96
CA LYS A 592 -18.73 5.46 8.09
C LYS A 592 -20.06 4.97 7.49
N MET A 593 -19.99 4.05 6.53
CA MET A 593 -21.14 3.44 5.88
C MET A 593 -21.57 2.10 6.49
N SER A 594 -21.03 1.70 7.64
CA SER A 594 -21.32 0.42 8.32
C SER A 594 -20.97 -0.82 7.48
N ARG A 595 -19.88 -0.76 6.73
CA ARG A 595 -19.24 -1.90 6.08
C ARG A 595 -18.08 -2.38 6.93
N LYS A 596 -17.79 -3.69 6.86
CA LYS A 596 -16.54 -4.24 7.38
C LYS A 596 -15.43 -3.93 6.39
N TRP A 597 -14.21 -3.72 6.87
CA TRP A 597 -13.14 -3.30 6.00
C TRP A 597 -11.79 -3.95 6.32
N ILE A 598 -10.95 -4.07 5.29
CA ILE A 598 -9.55 -4.48 5.41
C ILE A 598 -8.73 -3.47 4.62
N GLY A 599 -7.76 -2.85 5.28
CA GLY A 599 -6.80 -1.95 4.65
C GLY A 599 -5.40 -2.51 4.75
N VAL A 600 -4.63 -2.45 3.66
CA VAL A 600 -3.22 -2.85 3.66
C VAL A 600 -2.38 -1.70 3.16
N GLU A 601 -1.32 -1.38 3.89
CA GLU A 601 -0.38 -0.33 3.54
C GLU A 601 1.03 -0.69 4.01
N MET A 602 2.02 -0.48 3.14
CA MET A 602 3.42 -0.77 3.43
C MET A 602 4.20 0.48 3.88
N GLY A 603 3.81 1.66 3.38
CA GLY A 603 4.53 2.91 3.55
C GLY A 603 4.59 3.41 4.99
N GLN A 604 5.49 4.34 5.26
CA GLN A 604 5.62 4.98 6.58
C GLN A 604 4.35 5.77 6.97
N HIS A 605 3.58 6.20 5.99
CA HIS A 605 2.30 6.86 6.18
C HIS A 605 1.22 5.96 6.82
N TYR A 606 1.47 4.64 6.93
CA TYR A 606 0.65 3.75 7.74
C TYR A 606 0.48 4.27 9.19
N HIS A 607 1.57 4.62 9.85
CA HIS A 607 1.53 5.13 11.23
C HIS A 607 1.16 6.60 11.29
N ARG A 608 1.57 7.40 10.28
CA ARG A 608 1.37 8.84 10.26
C ARG A 608 -0.03 9.24 9.79
N ILE A 609 -0.63 8.49 8.88
CA ILE A 609 -1.91 8.83 8.25
C ILE A 609 -2.99 7.78 8.49
N ASN A 610 -2.75 6.50 8.13
CA ASN A 610 -3.81 5.49 8.13
C ASN A 610 -4.37 5.24 9.54
N LEU A 611 -3.51 4.90 10.48
CA LEU A 611 -3.91 4.58 11.85
C LEU A 611 -4.56 5.79 12.56
N PRO A 612 -3.98 7.01 12.51
CA PRO A 612 -4.62 8.21 13.03
C PRO A 612 -5.97 8.50 12.37
N ARG A 613 -6.08 8.41 11.05
CA ARG A 613 -7.35 8.63 10.34
C ARG A 613 -8.45 7.69 10.82
N MET A 614 -8.14 6.40 11.00
CA MET A 614 -9.14 5.45 11.48
C MET A 614 -9.56 5.74 12.91
N LYS A 615 -8.63 6.08 13.81
CA LYS A 615 -8.95 6.53 15.18
C LYS A 615 -9.82 7.79 15.17
N TRP A 616 -9.47 8.76 14.34
CA TRP A 616 -10.23 9.98 14.16
C TRP A 616 -11.63 9.74 13.60
N THR A 617 -11.77 8.75 12.69
CA THR A 617 -13.08 8.31 12.22
C THR A 617 -13.92 7.75 13.37
N LEU A 618 -13.36 6.95 14.27
CA LEU A 618 -14.08 6.39 15.42
C LEU A 618 -14.64 7.46 16.36
N ILE A 619 -13.94 8.57 16.54
CA ILE A 619 -14.42 9.70 17.38
C ILE A 619 -15.70 10.31 16.80
N GLY A 620 -16.02 10.06 15.53
CA GLY A 620 -17.23 10.56 14.90
C GLY A 620 -17.06 11.92 14.24
N ASN A 621 -15.87 12.20 13.69
CA ASN A 621 -15.65 13.42 12.93
C ASN A 621 -16.72 13.62 11.84
N GLN A 622 -17.15 14.87 11.64
CA GLN A 622 -18.21 15.21 10.70
C GLN A 622 -17.66 15.64 9.33
N VAL A 623 -16.54 15.06 8.92
CA VAL A 623 -15.81 15.35 7.68
C VAL A 623 -16.18 14.32 6.60
N GLY A 624 -16.05 14.71 5.35
CA GLY A 624 -16.33 13.86 4.20
C GLY A 624 -17.80 13.42 4.16
N VAL A 625 -18.02 12.10 4.14
CA VAL A 625 -19.36 11.52 4.02
C VAL A 625 -20.07 11.23 5.36
N SER A 626 -19.51 11.70 6.47
CA SER A 626 -20.09 11.43 7.81
C SER A 626 -21.53 11.95 7.94
N LYS A 627 -21.79 13.19 7.50
CA LYS A 627 -23.13 13.82 7.57
C LYS A 627 -24.15 13.11 6.68
N SER A 628 -23.77 12.78 5.43
CA SER A 628 -24.67 12.10 4.47
C SER A 628 -25.08 10.71 4.97
N ASN A 629 -24.16 10.01 5.65
CA ASN A 629 -24.41 8.67 6.20
C ASN A 629 -24.93 8.68 7.64
N LYS A 630 -25.18 9.86 8.23
CA LYS A 630 -25.61 10.01 9.63
C LYS A 630 -24.69 9.29 10.62
N PHE A 631 -23.40 9.21 10.30
CA PHE A 631 -22.40 8.57 11.12
C PHE A 631 -22.09 9.46 12.34
N LYS A 632 -22.19 8.90 13.54
CA LYS A 632 -21.99 9.62 14.80
C LYS A 632 -20.66 9.28 15.48
N GLY A 633 -20.01 8.20 15.08
CA GLY A 633 -18.82 7.65 15.73
C GLY A 633 -19.02 6.20 16.16
N GLY A 634 -18.03 5.70 16.88
CA GLY A 634 -18.00 4.35 17.40
C GLY A 634 -17.35 3.34 16.46
N GLY A 635 -16.83 2.28 17.02
CA GLY A 635 -16.25 1.18 16.27
C GLY A 635 -15.22 0.37 17.04
N PHE A 636 -14.80 -0.72 16.41
CA PHE A 636 -13.82 -1.63 16.92
C PHE A 636 -13.00 -2.21 15.77
N PHE A 637 -11.69 -1.93 15.72
CA PHE A 637 -10.81 -2.51 14.72
C PHE A 637 -9.51 -3.02 15.33
N LYS A 638 -8.85 -3.95 14.62
CA LYS A 638 -7.51 -4.40 14.95
C LYS A 638 -6.52 -3.89 13.92
N TYR A 639 -5.28 -3.69 14.37
CA TYR A 639 -4.18 -3.34 13.49
C TYR A 639 -2.93 -4.10 13.89
N TYR A 640 -2.14 -4.48 12.88
CA TYR A 640 -0.92 -5.24 13.09
C TYR A 640 0.06 -5.10 11.93
N GLU A 641 1.26 -5.57 12.17
CA GLU A 641 2.31 -5.68 11.16
C GLU A 641 2.53 -7.16 10.82
N LEU A 642 2.90 -7.44 9.58
CA LEU A 642 3.37 -8.78 9.21
C LEU A 642 4.89 -8.84 9.22
N GLU A 643 5.44 -10.03 9.52
CA GLU A 643 6.84 -10.35 9.32
C GLU A 643 7.27 -9.95 7.91
N GLN A 644 8.33 -9.15 7.78
CA GLN A 644 8.77 -8.67 6.48
C GLN A 644 9.67 -9.71 5.79
N TYR A 645 9.46 -9.90 4.50
CA TYR A 645 10.26 -10.80 3.68
C TYR A 645 11.75 -10.48 3.76
N GLU A 646 12.10 -9.19 3.68
CA GLU A 646 13.47 -8.71 3.74
C GLU A 646 14.13 -8.97 5.11
N GLU A 647 13.35 -8.95 6.18
CA GLU A 647 13.83 -9.30 7.52
C GLU A 647 14.22 -10.79 7.58
N VAL A 648 13.38 -11.67 7.03
CA VAL A 648 13.68 -13.10 6.94
C VAL A 648 14.89 -13.35 6.05
N LEU A 649 14.93 -12.72 4.88
CA LEU A 649 16.01 -12.87 3.91
C LEU A 649 17.36 -12.36 4.46
N SER A 650 17.37 -11.25 5.20
CA SER A 650 18.59 -10.71 5.79
C SER A 650 19.24 -11.62 6.84
N ARG A 651 18.44 -12.45 7.51
CA ARG A 651 18.89 -13.43 8.49
C ARG A 651 19.25 -14.77 7.87
N ALA A 652 18.68 -15.08 6.71
CA ALA A 652 18.88 -16.34 6.05
C ALA A 652 20.34 -16.45 5.51
N LYS A 653 20.97 -17.57 5.77
CA LYS A 653 22.35 -17.84 5.34
C LYS A 653 22.40 -19.17 4.62
N TYR A 654 23.20 -19.24 3.55
CA TYR A 654 23.49 -20.50 2.89
C TYR A 654 24.44 -21.33 3.76
N GLN A 655 24.04 -22.54 4.06
CA GLN A 655 24.91 -23.54 4.69
C GLN A 655 25.30 -24.62 3.67
N TRP A 656 26.59 -24.89 3.59
CA TRP A 656 27.14 -25.92 2.75
C TRP A 656 27.28 -27.19 3.60
N GLN A 657 26.59 -28.25 3.23
CA GLN A 657 26.84 -29.59 3.79
C GLN A 657 27.47 -30.46 2.72
N SER A 658 28.64 -31.06 3.04
CA SER A 658 29.21 -32.11 2.24
C SER A 658 28.83 -33.46 2.86
N GLN A 659 28.01 -34.25 2.16
CA GLN A 659 27.84 -35.65 2.50
C GLN A 659 28.76 -36.50 1.61
N GLU A 660 29.74 -37.19 2.22
CA GLU A 660 30.50 -38.20 1.54
C GLU A 660 29.67 -39.49 1.49
N SER A 661 29.06 -39.77 0.38
CA SER A 661 28.59 -41.11 0.05
C SER A 661 29.64 -41.82 -0.78
N LYS A 662 29.72 -43.16 -0.69
CA LYS A 662 30.80 -44.02 -1.17
C LYS A 662 31.25 -43.82 -2.62
N ASN A 663 30.56 -43.03 -3.45
CA ASN A 663 30.94 -42.78 -4.86
C ASN A 663 30.60 -41.40 -5.41
N GLN A 664 29.99 -40.49 -4.65
CA GLN A 664 29.67 -39.10 -5.12
C GLN A 664 29.67 -38.13 -3.94
N VAL A 665 30.34 -36.98 -4.14
CA VAL A 665 30.25 -35.85 -3.23
C VAL A 665 29.06 -35.04 -3.69
N GLU A 666 27.92 -35.14 -2.99
CA GLU A 666 26.78 -34.27 -3.21
C GLU A 666 26.91 -33.05 -2.28
N HIS A 667 27.13 -31.89 -2.89
CA HIS A 667 27.12 -30.62 -2.18
C HIS A 667 25.70 -30.10 -2.13
N TYR A 668 25.10 -30.11 -0.94
CA TYR A 668 23.81 -29.46 -0.71
C TYR A 668 24.07 -28.08 -0.12
N SER A 669 23.55 -27.07 -0.81
CA SER A 669 23.44 -25.71 -0.28
C SER A 669 21.97 -25.41 -0.08
N PHE A 670 21.59 -24.97 1.10
CA PHE A 670 20.22 -24.55 1.38
C PHE A 670 20.20 -23.30 2.25
N LEU A 671 19.17 -22.52 2.06
CA LEU A 671 18.95 -21.29 2.80
C LEU A 671 18.37 -21.63 4.18
N GLN A 672 18.98 -21.13 5.23
CA GLN A 672 18.62 -21.44 6.60
C GLN A 672 18.48 -20.15 7.42
N ASP A 673 17.36 -20.02 8.12
CA ASP A 673 17.17 -18.99 9.14
C ASP A 673 17.39 -19.61 10.52
N GLN A 674 18.53 -19.26 11.15
CA GLN A 674 18.90 -19.80 12.46
C GLN A 674 17.86 -19.48 13.53
N LYS A 675 17.23 -18.31 13.46
CA LYS A 675 16.22 -17.89 14.43
C LYS A 675 14.95 -18.75 14.35
N LEU A 676 14.57 -19.20 13.14
CA LEU A 676 13.47 -20.15 12.98
C LEU A 676 13.82 -21.52 13.54
N LEU A 677 15.06 -21.94 13.39
CA LEU A 677 15.51 -23.23 13.91
C LEU A 677 15.59 -23.23 15.45
N ASP A 678 16.07 -22.15 16.04
CA ASP A 678 16.17 -22.00 17.50
C ASP A 678 14.80 -21.96 18.18
N ALA A 679 13.74 -21.69 17.42
CA ALA A 679 12.36 -21.71 17.90
C ALA A 679 11.74 -23.12 17.87
N ILE A 680 12.44 -24.13 17.36
CA ILE A 680 11.97 -25.52 17.31
C ILE A 680 12.64 -26.33 18.42
N GLU A 681 11.85 -26.77 19.39
CA GLU A 681 12.28 -27.73 20.40
C GLU A 681 11.93 -29.15 19.94
N ILE A 682 12.94 -30.00 19.78
CA ILE A 682 12.75 -31.40 19.33
C ILE A 682 12.77 -32.33 20.53
N ASP A 683 11.67 -33.04 20.75
CA ASP A 683 11.58 -34.13 21.71
C ASP A 683 11.86 -35.46 21.01
N TYR A 684 13.12 -35.91 21.11
CA TYR A 684 13.58 -37.16 20.52
C TYR A 684 12.93 -38.42 21.15
N LYS A 685 12.50 -38.32 22.42
CA LYS A 685 11.87 -39.42 23.13
C LYS A 685 10.46 -39.71 22.59
N ASN A 686 9.69 -38.65 22.48
CA ASN A 686 8.28 -38.75 22.02
C ASN A 686 8.15 -38.55 20.51
N LYS A 687 9.27 -38.42 19.77
CA LYS A 687 9.34 -38.21 18.32
C LYS A 687 8.48 -37.02 17.85
N ASN A 688 8.49 -35.95 18.62
CA ASN A 688 7.67 -34.77 18.38
C ASN A 688 8.51 -33.49 18.36
N ALA A 689 8.01 -32.43 17.74
CA ALA A 689 8.62 -31.12 17.77
C ALA A 689 7.61 -30.07 18.15
N LYS A 690 8.01 -29.17 19.05
CA LYS A 690 7.24 -28.05 19.54
C LYS A 690 7.80 -26.74 19.01
N VAL A 691 6.94 -25.77 18.75
CA VAL A 691 7.32 -24.42 18.36
C VAL A 691 7.17 -23.49 19.54
N VAL A 692 8.24 -22.77 19.86
CA VAL A 692 8.29 -21.72 20.90
C VAL A 692 8.31 -20.38 20.19
N PHE A 693 7.14 -19.77 20.03
CA PHE A 693 6.97 -18.54 19.25
C PHE A 693 7.69 -17.33 19.86
N GLU A 694 7.82 -17.30 21.20
CA GLU A 694 8.55 -16.24 21.90
C GLU A 694 10.03 -16.18 21.50
N ASN A 695 10.63 -17.33 21.12
CA ASN A 695 12.00 -17.37 20.62
C ASN A 695 12.13 -16.80 19.20
N LEU A 696 11.02 -16.73 18.44
CA LEU A 696 11.01 -16.13 17.12
C LEU A 696 10.95 -14.60 17.20
N TYR A 697 9.91 -14.10 17.81
CA TYR A 697 9.62 -12.67 17.94
C TYR A 697 8.89 -12.42 19.25
N PRO A 698 9.39 -11.53 20.11
CA PRO A 698 8.76 -11.25 21.39
C PRO A 698 7.39 -10.58 21.25
N ASP A 699 7.07 -10.06 20.07
CA ASP A 699 5.87 -9.30 19.73
C ASP A 699 4.89 -10.07 18.82
N VAL A 700 5.06 -11.41 18.70
CA VAL A 700 4.15 -12.25 17.93
C VAL A 700 2.76 -12.28 18.56
N ASP A 701 1.73 -12.02 17.77
CA ASP A 701 0.35 -12.35 18.13
C ASP A 701 0.01 -13.76 17.64
N ILE A 702 0.01 -14.70 18.59
CA ILE A 702 -0.19 -16.11 18.30
C ILE A 702 -1.62 -16.35 17.79
N ALA A 703 -2.64 -15.77 18.43
CA ALA A 703 -4.04 -15.96 18.08
C ALA A 703 -4.34 -15.59 16.63
N GLU A 704 -3.91 -14.37 16.21
CA GLU A 704 -4.17 -13.89 14.85
C GLU A 704 -3.31 -14.64 13.81
N THR A 705 -2.06 -14.99 14.15
CA THR A 705 -1.20 -15.81 13.28
C THR A 705 -1.85 -17.16 12.99
N LEU A 706 -2.31 -17.85 14.04
CA LEU A 706 -2.97 -19.15 13.91
C LEU A 706 -4.28 -19.05 13.14
N SER A 707 -5.06 -18.01 13.38
CA SER A 707 -6.32 -17.74 12.67
C SER A 707 -6.08 -17.58 11.15
N ASN A 708 -5.08 -16.78 10.77
CA ASN A 708 -4.77 -16.56 9.35
C ASN A 708 -4.30 -17.84 8.65
N VAL A 709 -3.44 -18.63 9.29
CA VAL A 709 -2.90 -19.86 8.69
C VAL A 709 -3.93 -20.97 8.61
N SER A 710 -4.72 -21.16 9.68
CA SER A 710 -5.76 -22.17 9.72
C SER A 710 -7.02 -21.81 8.91
N GLY A 711 -7.22 -20.53 8.61
CA GLY A 711 -8.44 -20.01 7.99
C GLY A 711 -9.64 -19.94 8.92
N LYS A 712 -9.45 -20.13 10.23
CA LYS A 712 -10.51 -20.14 11.23
C LYS A 712 -10.72 -18.77 11.84
N HIS A 713 -11.97 -18.36 12.03
CA HIS A 713 -12.32 -17.10 12.69
C HIS A 713 -12.24 -17.26 14.20
N ILE A 714 -11.74 -16.20 14.86
CA ILE A 714 -11.59 -16.16 16.30
C ILE A 714 -12.94 -15.88 16.97
N LYS A 715 -13.31 -16.76 17.90
CA LYS A 715 -14.45 -16.57 18.78
C LYS A 715 -14.08 -15.86 20.06
N GLN A 716 -12.99 -16.28 20.72
CA GLN A 716 -12.49 -15.66 21.96
C GLN A 716 -10.97 -15.74 22.01
N ILE A 717 -10.35 -14.74 22.65
CA ILE A 717 -8.91 -14.65 22.88
C ILE A 717 -8.63 -14.63 24.38
N PHE A 718 -7.72 -15.50 24.81
CA PHE A 718 -7.20 -15.55 26.17
C PHE A 718 -5.68 -15.41 26.14
N GLU A 719 -5.07 -15.21 27.28
CA GLU A 719 -3.61 -15.08 27.40
C GLU A 719 -2.88 -16.37 27.01
N ASP A 720 -3.47 -17.53 27.32
CA ASP A 720 -2.88 -18.86 27.15
C ASP A 720 -3.47 -19.67 25.99
N LYS A 721 -4.58 -19.21 25.39
CA LYS A 721 -5.27 -19.93 24.31
C LYS A 721 -6.13 -19.04 23.42
N VAL A 722 -6.47 -19.57 22.25
CA VAL A 722 -7.49 -19.01 21.35
C VAL A 722 -8.59 -20.05 21.10
N VAL A 723 -9.83 -19.57 21.08
CA VAL A 723 -11.01 -20.38 20.71
C VAL A 723 -11.55 -19.87 19.38
N PHE A 724 -11.80 -20.78 18.46
CA PHE A 724 -12.35 -20.46 17.13
C PHE A 724 -13.87 -20.65 17.05
N GLU A 725 -14.50 -20.06 16.03
CA GLU A 725 -15.97 -20.14 15.84
C GLU A 725 -16.48 -21.57 15.64
N ASP A 726 -15.66 -22.48 15.11
CA ASP A 726 -16.00 -23.90 14.97
C ASP A 726 -15.93 -24.71 16.29
N GLY A 727 -15.63 -24.04 17.40
CA GLY A 727 -15.49 -24.64 18.72
C GLY A 727 -14.12 -25.28 18.99
N SER A 728 -13.22 -25.30 18.02
CA SER A 728 -11.84 -25.77 18.26
C SER A 728 -11.05 -24.74 19.05
N GLU A 729 -10.13 -25.22 19.89
CA GLU A 729 -9.23 -24.37 20.65
C GLU A 729 -7.76 -24.76 20.43
N VAL A 730 -6.87 -23.81 20.58
CA VAL A 730 -5.42 -24.01 20.58
C VAL A 730 -4.83 -23.42 21.84
N VAL A 731 -4.31 -24.30 22.70
CA VAL A 731 -3.56 -23.92 23.90
C VAL A 731 -2.10 -23.71 23.49
N TYR A 732 -1.54 -22.52 23.72
CA TYR A 732 -0.24 -22.12 23.19
C TYR A 732 0.90 -22.99 23.74
N ALA A 733 0.82 -23.43 24.99
CA ALA A 733 1.81 -24.33 25.58
C ALA A 733 1.85 -25.74 24.92
N GLU A 734 0.81 -26.14 24.20
CA GLU A 734 0.66 -27.48 23.60
C GLU A 734 0.86 -27.49 22.08
N MET A 735 1.46 -26.46 21.49
CA MET A 735 1.63 -26.35 20.04
C MET A 735 2.75 -27.25 19.54
N THR A 736 2.39 -28.47 19.13
CA THR A 736 3.28 -29.45 18.51
C THR A 736 2.95 -29.66 17.05
N PHE A 737 3.91 -30.09 16.24
CA PHE A 737 3.68 -30.41 14.83
C PHE A 737 2.77 -31.62 14.62
N GLU A 738 2.70 -32.52 15.61
CA GLU A 738 1.81 -33.66 15.58
C GLU A 738 0.34 -33.22 15.75
N LYS A 739 0.08 -32.37 16.77
CA LYS A 739 -1.26 -31.88 17.08
C LYS A 739 -1.75 -30.85 16.04
N TYR A 740 -0.83 -30.02 15.51
CA TYR A 740 -1.13 -28.93 14.57
C TYR A 740 -0.17 -28.92 13.37
N PRO A 741 -0.28 -29.90 12.42
CA PRO A 741 0.66 -30.05 11.30
C PRO A 741 0.79 -28.82 10.40
N TRP A 742 -0.25 -27.99 10.32
CA TRP A 742 -0.31 -26.79 9.52
C TRP A 742 0.60 -25.65 10.02
N ILE A 743 1.09 -25.72 11.28
CA ILE A 743 2.09 -24.78 11.82
C ILE A 743 3.43 -24.87 11.06
N LYS A 744 3.74 -26.03 10.49
CA LYS A 744 4.97 -26.19 9.68
C LYS A 744 5.08 -25.12 8.59
N ARG A 745 3.98 -24.70 7.98
CA ARG A 745 3.95 -23.71 6.92
C ARG A 745 4.49 -22.33 7.36
N LEU A 746 4.43 -22.04 8.65
CA LEU A 746 4.97 -20.78 9.20
C LEU A 746 6.49 -20.80 9.35
N ILE A 747 7.06 -21.96 9.58
CA ILE A 747 8.45 -22.10 10.04
C ILE A 747 9.33 -22.66 8.93
N TRP A 748 8.81 -23.61 8.15
CA TRP A 748 9.58 -24.30 7.14
C TRP A 748 9.05 -24.01 5.74
N TRP A 749 9.85 -23.37 4.92
CA TRP A 749 9.51 -23.05 3.53
C TRP A 749 9.92 -24.13 2.53
N ASN A 750 10.75 -25.09 2.93
CA ASN A 750 11.19 -26.17 2.04
C ASN A 750 10.24 -27.37 2.19
N SER A 751 9.16 -27.39 1.41
CA SER A 751 8.10 -28.42 1.45
C SER A 751 8.11 -29.32 0.22
N LYS A 752 9.30 -29.71 -0.31
CA LYS A 752 9.39 -30.80 -1.28
C LYS A 752 9.86 -32.06 -0.61
#